data_a8e5a460243fa36e94f6f72fbf62e421
#
_entry.id   a8e5a460243fa36e94f6f72fbf62e421
#
_cell.length_a   1.000
_cell.length_b   1.000
_cell.length_c   1.000
_cell.angle_alpha   90.00
_cell.angle_beta   90.00
_cell.angle_gamma   90.00
#
_symmetry.space_group_name_H-M   'P 1'
#
loop_
_entity.id
_entity.type
_entity.pdbx_description
1 polymer ?
#
loop_
_entity_poly.entity_id
_entity_poly.type
_entity_poly.pdbx_seq_one_letter_code
_entity_poly.pdbx_strand_id
1 'polypeptide(L)'
;IPDGTGTRQVLLAYARLTGQNVKRAAFGAEGPVLDHYSAAAAEQHVRHVGDRMLDAVPAHLVGSVFCDSLEVYGSDWTPGLLEEFQRRRGYDPLPTLYQLVVEGAGATRLRADYHRTLAELYEDHFVAVIRRWAAARGVPFRIQGYGTPPAMISSYRAADLFEGEGWGWTELTQTRWASSAAHLYGREVVSSEVWTWVHSPSFRATPLDLKGEAHEHLLAGVNQLIGHGWPYSPPHAPGLGWFFYAAGALDDRNPWWPSMPSLARYLSRLCWLMRQGLPVSDVLVYVPAEDVFATMGSAVGGSLDAWRETRRVVGDGVLRVIRQGGWDFDLVDDDALAVLPANESRPVIISGATTLSEVAQVWFDRFVAAGGTVIVVDSTVDIPGANSCDVPEIVAVLAASAGPAVQIEPPTTDVGVVQRHTADADIYLVINTGPTVRQFTLSPRSDRGWYEEWDAQSGRVLRSGQPGGAGVHLTLHPYQGTVLVITSRDAEQSGAGPCGDHGAQRRVVLRDGWQLRFADRDSDIDVVLPHRWEDDPERLACSGSATYSTTVDLPDLRPSDRVVIDFGAAPARGYGHADPGGIRGHSYRAEVDPPVGVMAEARVNDVDCGMVWAPPYVLDVSRGVVPGPNRVEVIIRNTLANAIAHDQQLEPMVAESERRYGRRFRMQELDLAMEGTQSGLLAVPTLVITTSGSRPLQRKA
;
A
#
# COMPACT_ATOMS: atom_id res chain seq x y z
N ILE A 1 -13.74 -11.64 53.76
CA ILE A 1 -14.77 -10.73 53.21
C ILE A 1 -15.22 -9.87 54.39
N PRO A 2 -15.14 -8.53 54.30
CA PRO A 2 -15.57 -7.64 55.37
C PRO A 2 -17.05 -7.86 55.70
N ASP A 3 -17.44 -7.80 56.97
CA ASP A 3 -18.83 -7.88 57.39
C ASP A 3 -19.65 -6.69 56.92
N GLY A 4 -20.84 -6.88 56.37
CA GLY A 4 -21.73 -5.81 55.89
C GLY A 4 -22.93 -6.38 55.12
N THR A 5 -24.01 -5.59 55.07
CA THR A 5 -25.23 -5.90 54.33
C THR A 5 -25.12 -5.32 52.90
N GLY A 6 -25.41 -6.11 51.87
CA GLY A 6 -25.47 -5.67 50.47
C GLY A 6 -24.84 -6.67 49.50
N THR A 7 -25.08 -6.47 48.21
CA THR A 7 -24.45 -7.24 47.15
C THR A 7 -22.99 -6.83 46.97
N ARG A 8 -22.09 -7.80 46.86
CA ARG A 8 -20.66 -7.55 46.69
C ARG A 8 -20.19 -8.25 45.41
N GLN A 9 -19.29 -7.62 44.71
CA GLN A 9 -18.58 -8.21 43.58
C GLN A 9 -17.19 -8.62 44.08
N VAL A 10 -16.81 -9.86 43.83
CA VAL A 10 -15.46 -10.39 44.08
C VAL A 10 -14.76 -10.54 42.76
N LEU A 11 -13.62 -9.88 42.61
CA LEU A 11 -12.76 -10.00 41.44
C LEU A 11 -11.58 -10.90 41.80
N LEU A 12 -11.40 -11.94 41.02
CA LEU A 12 -10.26 -12.86 41.14
C LEU A 12 -9.34 -12.66 39.94
N ALA A 13 -8.17 -12.06 40.16
CA ALA A 13 -7.13 -11.94 39.16
C ALA A 13 -6.17 -13.14 39.24
N TYR A 14 -5.89 -13.77 38.12
CA TYR A 14 -4.93 -14.85 38.03
C TYR A 14 -4.16 -14.82 36.73
N ALA A 15 -2.86 -15.07 36.76
CA ALA A 15 -2.01 -15.19 35.59
C ALA A 15 -2.13 -16.59 34.98
N ARG A 16 -2.25 -16.66 33.69
CA ARG A 16 -2.26 -17.92 32.92
C ARG A 16 -1.59 -17.74 31.57
N LEU A 17 -1.21 -18.83 30.93
CA LEU A 17 -0.83 -18.79 29.54
C LEU A 17 -2.06 -18.42 28.68
N THR A 18 -1.85 -17.63 27.62
CA THR A 18 -2.91 -17.30 26.65
C THR A 18 -3.45 -18.54 25.96
N GLY A 19 -2.65 -19.62 25.88
CA GLY A 19 -2.96 -20.83 25.13
C GLY A 19 -2.79 -20.66 23.62
N GLN A 20 -2.33 -19.50 23.18
CA GLN A 20 -2.08 -19.25 21.77
C GLN A 20 -0.78 -19.94 21.33
N ASN A 21 -0.87 -20.67 20.23
CA ASN A 21 0.29 -21.17 19.49
C ASN A 21 0.69 -20.23 18.38
N VAL A 22 1.94 -20.35 17.94
CA VAL A 22 2.44 -19.64 16.76
C VAL A 22 1.51 -19.93 15.58
N LYS A 23 1.04 -18.86 14.95
CA LYS A 23 0.15 -18.91 13.81
C LYS A 23 0.97 -19.33 12.57
N ARG A 24 0.53 -20.36 11.87
CA ARG A 24 1.22 -20.85 10.66
C ARG A 24 2.66 -21.36 10.90
N ALA A 25 2.93 -21.95 12.04
CA ALA A 25 4.21 -22.63 12.27
C ALA A 25 4.51 -23.66 11.18
N ALA A 26 5.80 -23.86 10.88
CA ALA A 26 6.23 -24.96 10.01
C ALA A 26 5.78 -26.30 10.60
N PHE A 27 5.53 -27.26 9.73
CA PHE A 27 5.12 -28.62 10.16
C PHE A 27 6.13 -29.22 11.14
N GLY A 28 5.63 -29.67 12.29
CA GLY A 28 6.46 -30.23 13.37
C GLY A 28 7.17 -29.20 14.23
N ALA A 29 6.91 -27.89 14.02
CA ALA A 29 7.45 -26.79 14.82
C ALA A 29 6.34 -25.99 15.54
N GLU A 30 5.17 -26.60 15.70
CA GLU A 30 4.07 -26.00 16.44
C GLU A 30 4.46 -25.83 17.91
N GLY A 31 4.14 -24.65 18.45
CA GLY A 31 4.45 -24.34 19.84
C GLY A 31 3.78 -23.06 20.31
N PRO A 32 3.84 -22.78 21.62
CA PRO A 32 3.33 -21.54 22.20
C PRO A 32 4.01 -20.30 21.62
N VAL A 33 3.26 -19.19 21.54
CA VAL A 33 3.84 -17.88 21.22
C VAL A 33 4.82 -17.44 22.31
N LEU A 34 5.80 -16.61 21.90
CA LEU A 34 6.79 -16.03 22.80
C LEU A 34 6.13 -15.00 23.75
N ASP A 35 6.65 -14.91 24.97
CA ASP A 35 6.38 -13.76 25.84
C ASP A 35 7.24 -12.56 25.41
N HIS A 36 6.63 -11.61 24.72
CA HIS A 36 7.29 -10.42 24.21
C HIS A 36 7.60 -9.38 25.28
N TYR A 37 7.16 -9.57 26.52
CA TYR A 37 7.48 -8.68 27.64
C TYR A 37 8.66 -9.20 28.47
N SER A 38 9.21 -10.37 28.14
CA SER A 38 10.30 -11.03 28.86
C SER A 38 11.60 -11.02 28.07
N ALA A 39 12.60 -10.28 28.53
CA ALA A 39 13.93 -10.25 27.93
C ALA A 39 14.58 -11.65 27.91
N ALA A 40 14.39 -12.45 28.99
CA ALA A 40 14.89 -13.82 29.04
C ALA A 40 14.27 -14.74 27.99
N ALA A 41 12.97 -14.57 27.69
CA ALA A 41 12.29 -15.32 26.64
C ALA A 41 12.82 -14.93 25.25
N ALA A 42 12.98 -13.63 24.98
CA ALA A 42 13.56 -13.15 23.72
C ALA A 42 15.00 -13.63 23.52
N GLU A 43 15.86 -13.56 24.56
CA GLU A 43 17.23 -14.07 24.52
C GLU A 43 17.29 -15.59 24.30
N GLN A 44 16.39 -16.34 24.93
CA GLN A 44 16.28 -17.79 24.72
C GLN A 44 15.90 -18.10 23.27
N HIS A 45 14.94 -17.35 22.71
CA HIS A 45 14.49 -17.52 21.32
C HIS A 45 15.62 -17.30 20.32
N VAL A 46 16.34 -16.18 20.43
CA VAL A 46 17.44 -15.87 19.50
C VAL A 46 18.58 -16.89 19.62
N ARG A 47 18.87 -17.43 20.83
CA ARG A 47 19.87 -18.49 21.00
C ARG A 47 19.45 -19.81 20.38
N HIS A 48 18.18 -20.22 20.52
CA HIS A 48 17.73 -21.52 20.06
C HIS A 48 17.33 -21.55 18.59
N VAL A 49 16.81 -20.46 18.07
CA VAL A 49 16.33 -20.35 16.68
C VAL A 49 17.27 -19.46 15.87
N GLY A 50 17.46 -18.23 16.29
CA GLY A 50 18.22 -17.22 15.55
C GLY A 50 19.66 -17.61 15.30
N ASP A 51 20.38 -18.07 16.31
CA ASP A 51 21.78 -18.50 16.17
C ASP A 51 21.91 -19.65 15.17
N ARG A 52 21.04 -20.64 15.27
CA ARG A 52 21.06 -21.79 14.35
C ARG A 52 20.77 -21.42 12.90
N MET A 53 19.89 -20.46 12.69
CA MET A 53 19.59 -19.94 11.34
C MET A 53 20.77 -19.15 10.77
N LEU A 54 21.34 -18.22 11.53
CA LEU A 54 22.44 -17.38 11.05
C LEU A 54 23.76 -18.14 10.98
N ASP A 55 24.01 -19.16 11.79
CA ASP A 55 25.19 -20.03 11.69
C ASP A 55 25.16 -20.90 10.42
N ALA A 56 23.98 -21.18 9.88
CA ALA A 56 23.82 -21.95 8.65
C ALA A 56 24.05 -21.16 7.35
N VAL A 57 24.06 -19.83 7.43
CA VAL A 57 24.16 -18.94 6.25
C VAL A 57 25.26 -17.89 6.48
N PRO A 58 26.16 -17.65 5.51
CA PRO A 58 27.12 -16.54 5.59
C PRO A 58 26.43 -15.20 5.79
N ALA A 59 26.86 -14.41 6.79
CA ALA A 59 26.20 -13.14 7.18
C ALA A 59 26.01 -12.15 6.02
N HIS A 60 26.97 -12.12 5.06
CA HIS A 60 26.88 -11.23 3.89
C HIS A 60 25.77 -11.60 2.89
N LEU A 61 25.15 -12.78 3.02
CA LEU A 61 23.98 -13.21 2.24
C LEU A 61 22.65 -12.91 2.94
N VAL A 62 22.68 -12.45 4.19
CA VAL A 62 21.49 -12.13 4.98
C VAL A 62 21.23 -10.64 4.91
N GLY A 63 20.15 -10.24 4.24
CA GLY A 63 19.77 -8.83 4.11
C GLY A 63 19.22 -8.23 5.41
N SER A 64 18.41 -8.99 6.14
CA SER A 64 17.89 -8.62 7.48
C SER A 64 17.31 -9.83 8.18
N VAL A 65 17.20 -9.76 9.51
CA VAL A 65 16.25 -10.58 10.26
C VAL A 65 14.94 -9.80 10.38
N PHE A 66 13.81 -10.50 10.33
CA PHE A 66 12.49 -9.88 10.24
C PHE A 66 11.58 -10.32 11.38
N CYS A 67 10.88 -9.38 11.97
CA CYS A 67 9.75 -9.62 12.84
C CYS A 67 8.49 -9.10 12.17
N ASP A 68 7.59 -10.02 11.85
CA ASP A 68 6.27 -9.79 11.31
C ASP A 68 5.35 -9.09 12.32
N SER A 69 4.14 -8.71 11.92
CA SER A 69 3.15 -8.04 12.75
C SER A 69 2.87 -8.80 14.05
N LEU A 70 2.64 -8.02 15.11
CA LEU A 70 2.47 -8.57 16.44
C LEU A 70 1.05 -9.12 16.62
N GLU A 71 0.91 -10.44 16.64
CA GLU A 71 -0.39 -11.12 16.70
C GLU A 71 -0.56 -11.99 17.96
N VAL A 72 -0.12 -11.50 19.12
CA VAL A 72 -0.22 -12.22 20.40
C VAL A 72 -1.44 -11.72 21.19
N TYR A 73 -2.60 -12.21 20.79
CA TYR A 73 -3.88 -11.73 21.31
C TYR A 73 -4.08 -12.09 22.79
N GLY A 74 -4.54 -11.12 23.59
CA GLY A 74 -4.81 -11.28 25.01
C GLY A 74 -3.57 -11.44 25.88
N SER A 75 -2.39 -11.10 25.38
CA SER A 75 -1.15 -11.04 26.16
C SER A 75 -1.04 -9.71 26.84
N ASP A 76 -1.48 -9.65 28.08
CA ASP A 76 -1.53 -8.44 28.91
C ASP A 76 -0.76 -8.59 30.23
N TRP A 77 0.03 -9.65 30.39
CA TRP A 77 0.75 -9.96 31.60
C TRP A 77 2.06 -10.71 31.33
N THR A 78 3.05 -10.45 32.20
CA THR A 78 4.30 -11.23 32.29
C THR A 78 4.72 -11.35 33.75
N PRO A 79 5.47 -12.41 34.15
CA PRO A 79 6.09 -12.48 35.46
C PRO A 79 6.99 -11.25 35.69
N GLY A 80 6.86 -10.64 36.90
CA GLY A 80 7.63 -9.42 37.26
C GLY A 80 7.01 -8.10 36.77
N LEU A 81 5.81 -8.14 36.15
CA LEU A 81 5.15 -6.93 35.61
C LEU A 81 4.86 -5.89 36.71
N LEU A 82 4.45 -6.30 37.93
CA LEU A 82 4.13 -5.33 39.00
C LEU A 82 5.37 -4.62 39.50
N GLU A 83 6.50 -5.30 39.60
CA GLU A 83 7.79 -4.74 39.96
C GLU A 83 8.28 -3.75 38.86
N GLU A 84 8.15 -4.12 37.60
CA GLU A 84 8.47 -3.24 36.46
C GLU A 84 7.55 -2.02 36.42
N PHE A 85 6.26 -2.19 36.67
CA PHE A 85 5.31 -1.11 36.76
C PHE A 85 5.72 -0.13 37.87
N GLN A 86 5.94 -0.65 39.09
CA GLN A 86 6.32 0.18 40.22
C GLN A 86 7.64 0.94 39.95
N ARG A 87 8.60 0.28 39.31
CA ARG A 87 9.88 0.88 38.94
C ARG A 87 9.70 2.03 37.94
N ARG A 88 8.81 1.87 36.99
CA ARG A 88 8.60 2.83 35.88
C ARG A 88 7.61 3.93 36.25
N ARG A 89 6.57 3.63 37.00
CA ARG A 89 5.47 4.56 37.37
C ARG A 89 5.61 5.18 38.76
N GLY A 90 6.45 4.61 39.62
CA GLY A 90 6.72 5.16 40.95
C GLY A 90 5.68 4.81 42.02
N TYR A 91 4.72 3.94 41.74
CA TYR A 91 3.72 3.49 42.70
C TYR A 91 3.36 2.00 42.49
N ASP A 92 2.84 1.35 43.56
CA ASP A 92 2.39 -0.02 43.55
C ASP A 92 0.96 -0.09 42.93
N PRO A 93 0.77 -0.77 41.79
CA PRO A 93 -0.55 -0.89 41.17
C PRO A 93 -1.49 -1.87 41.87
N LEU A 94 -0.97 -2.80 42.69
CA LEU A 94 -1.73 -3.92 43.24
C LEU A 94 -3.01 -3.49 44.00
N PRO A 95 -3.02 -2.45 44.86
CA PRO A 95 -4.23 -2.03 45.55
C PRO A 95 -5.35 -1.53 44.64
N THR A 96 -5.00 -1.06 43.44
CA THR A 96 -5.93 -0.47 42.49
C THR A 96 -6.10 -1.29 41.21
N LEU A 97 -5.46 -2.46 41.08
CA LEU A 97 -5.39 -3.27 39.89
C LEU A 97 -6.81 -3.65 39.35
N TYR A 98 -7.78 -3.74 40.25
CA TYR A 98 -9.20 -3.98 39.87
C TYR A 98 -9.77 -2.86 38.97
N GLN A 99 -9.18 -1.68 38.95
CA GLN A 99 -9.60 -0.56 38.09
C GLN A 99 -9.24 -0.75 36.63
N LEU A 100 -8.45 -1.77 36.28
CA LEU A 100 -8.31 -2.18 34.88
C LEU A 100 -9.65 -2.61 34.29
N VAL A 101 -10.56 -3.16 35.10
CA VAL A 101 -11.84 -3.73 34.69
C VAL A 101 -13.05 -3.06 35.34
N VAL A 102 -12.87 -2.20 36.34
CA VAL A 102 -13.94 -1.49 37.03
C VAL A 102 -13.70 0.00 36.92
N GLU A 103 -14.74 0.74 36.53
CA GLU A 103 -14.68 2.19 36.47
C GLU A 103 -14.62 2.80 37.88
N GLY A 104 -13.87 3.89 38.00
CA GLY A 104 -13.72 4.62 39.26
C GLY A 104 -12.69 5.73 39.18
N ALA A 105 -12.54 6.48 40.28
CA ALA A 105 -11.56 7.53 40.36
C ALA A 105 -10.12 6.92 40.22
N GLY A 106 -9.38 7.37 39.23
CA GLY A 106 -8.03 6.88 38.92
C GLY A 106 -7.96 5.71 37.93
N ALA A 107 -9.08 5.13 37.48
CA ALA A 107 -9.11 4.03 36.52
C ALA A 107 -8.44 4.39 35.18
N THR A 108 -8.74 5.56 34.63
CA THR A 108 -8.12 6.07 33.40
C THR A 108 -6.61 6.15 33.51
N ARG A 109 -6.10 6.73 34.60
CA ARG A 109 -4.66 6.85 34.85
C ARG A 109 -4.01 5.48 35.00
N LEU A 110 -4.59 4.58 35.79
CA LEU A 110 -4.04 3.24 35.96
C LEU A 110 -3.95 2.49 34.65
N ARG A 111 -5.00 2.55 33.82
CA ARG A 111 -5.01 1.91 32.50
C ARG A 111 -3.92 2.49 31.60
N ALA A 112 -3.80 3.81 31.53
CA ALA A 112 -2.75 4.45 30.74
C ALA A 112 -1.36 4.01 31.21
N ASP A 113 -1.08 4.08 32.51
CA ASP A 113 0.19 3.67 33.10
C ASP A 113 0.47 2.17 32.89
N TYR A 114 -0.56 1.33 32.96
CA TYR A 114 -0.43 -0.12 32.77
C TYR A 114 -0.06 -0.46 31.32
N HIS A 115 -0.81 0.03 30.35
CA HIS A 115 -0.56 -0.26 28.93
C HIS A 115 0.71 0.39 28.42
N ARG A 116 1.03 1.58 28.89
CA ARG A 116 2.34 2.21 28.65
C ARG A 116 3.49 1.34 29.19
N THR A 117 3.32 0.73 30.36
CA THR A 117 4.33 -0.20 30.91
C THR A 117 4.51 -1.41 30.00
N LEU A 118 3.42 -1.99 29.49
CA LEU A 118 3.50 -3.09 28.51
C LEU A 118 4.23 -2.68 27.22
N ALA A 119 3.93 -1.50 26.67
CA ALA A 119 4.60 -0.98 25.47
C ALA A 119 6.12 -0.79 25.71
N GLU A 120 6.51 -0.20 26.82
CA GLU A 120 7.92 -0.03 27.17
C GLU A 120 8.65 -1.37 27.42
N LEU A 121 7.97 -2.35 28.03
CA LEU A 121 8.53 -3.70 28.18
C LEU A 121 8.74 -4.39 26.83
N TYR A 122 7.80 -4.26 25.90
CA TYR A 122 7.95 -4.74 24.55
C TYR A 122 9.18 -4.13 23.85
N GLU A 123 9.35 -2.81 23.95
CA GLU A 123 10.52 -2.12 23.37
C GLU A 123 11.84 -2.61 23.99
N ASP A 124 11.93 -2.61 25.32
CA ASP A 124 13.17 -2.90 26.05
C ASP A 124 13.54 -4.39 26.02
N HIS A 125 12.53 -5.26 26.17
CA HIS A 125 12.72 -6.69 26.41
C HIS A 125 12.62 -7.55 25.14
N PHE A 126 11.97 -7.03 24.09
CA PHE A 126 11.90 -7.75 22.82
C PHE A 126 12.67 -7.02 21.72
N VAL A 127 12.22 -5.83 21.31
CA VAL A 127 12.80 -5.13 20.16
C VAL A 127 14.29 -4.87 20.36
N ALA A 128 14.67 -4.28 21.51
CA ALA A 128 16.05 -3.98 21.82
C ALA A 128 16.93 -5.23 21.99
N VAL A 129 16.37 -6.34 22.50
CA VAL A 129 17.08 -7.63 22.61
C VAL A 129 17.38 -8.20 21.22
N ILE A 130 16.37 -8.30 20.35
CA ILE A 130 16.52 -8.83 18.99
C ILE A 130 17.52 -7.96 18.21
N ARG A 131 17.40 -6.63 18.29
CA ARG A 131 18.32 -5.72 17.61
C ARG A 131 19.76 -5.89 18.07
N ARG A 132 20.02 -5.94 19.37
CA ARG A 132 21.39 -6.16 19.89
C ARG A 132 21.98 -7.48 19.40
N TRP A 133 21.18 -8.53 19.40
CA TRP A 133 21.61 -9.84 18.90
C TRP A 133 21.91 -9.81 17.40
N ALA A 134 21.04 -9.20 16.58
CA ALA A 134 21.24 -9.07 15.12
C ALA A 134 22.47 -8.21 14.80
N ALA A 135 22.63 -7.07 15.48
CA ALA A 135 23.78 -6.17 15.33
C ALA A 135 25.12 -6.86 15.67
N ALA A 136 25.16 -7.70 16.71
CA ALA A 136 26.33 -8.49 17.07
C ALA A 136 26.73 -9.49 15.97
N ARG A 137 25.81 -9.83 15.07
CA ARG A 137 26.00 -10.71 13.90
C ARG A 137 26.20 -9.94 12.58
N GLY A 138 26.20 -8.58 12.63
CA GLY A 138 26.31 -7.72 11.46
C GLY A 138 25.09 -7.75 10.53
N VAL A 139 23.91 -8.11 11.05
CA VAL A 139 22.67 -8.23 10.29
C VAL A 139 21.67 -7.16 10.77
N PRO A 140 21.05 -6.37 9.87
CA PRO A 140 19.99 -5.43 10.24
C PRO A 140 18.74 -6.14 10.77
N PHE A 141 18.01 -5.47 11.67
CA PHE A 141 16.71 -5.90 12.17
C PHE A 141 15.60 -5.10 11.53
N ARG A 142 14.69 -5.79 10.81
CA ARG A 142 13.48 -5.26 10.19
C ARG A 142 12.27 -5.64 11.03
N ILE A 143 11.35 -4.69 11.23
CA ILE A 143 10.17 -4.90 12.08
C ILE A 143 8.92 -4.26 11.52
N GLN A 144 7.79 -4.95 11.68
CA GLN A 144 6.45 -4.39 11.65
C GLN A 144 6.04 -4.01 13.08
N GLY A 145 6.13 -2.72 13.41
CA GLY A 145 5.97 -2.21 14.79
C GLY A 145 4.52 -1.83 15.10
N TYR A 146 3.58 -2.77 14.95
CA TYR A 146 2.16 -2.61 15.28
C TYR A 146 1.53 -3.95 15.66
N GLY A 147 0.34 -3.90 16.28
CA GLY A 147 -0.40 -5.06 16.75
C GLY A 147 -0.37 -5.23 18.25
N THR A 148 -0.41 -6.49 18.72
CA THR A 148 -0.36 -6.85 20.17
C THR A 148 0.83 -7.74 20.41
N PRO A 149 1.80 -7.33 21.26
CA PRO A 149 1.86 -6.23 22.26
C PRO A 149 1.66 -4.83 21.69
N PRO A 150 1.25 -3.86 22.55
CA PRO A 150 1.11 -2.48 22.10
C PRO A 150 2.45 -1.90 21.66
N ALA A 151 2.50 -1.37 20.45
CA ALA A 151 3.69 -0.73 19.88
C ALA A 151 3.34 0.69 19.42
N MET A 152 4.04 1.68 19.94
CA MET A 152 3.92 3.08 19.54
C MET A 152 4.83 3.38 18.34
N ILE A 153 4.68 4.56 17.73
CA ILE A 153 5.57 5.01 16.65
C ILE A 153 7.03 4.99 17.11
N SER A 154 7.28 5.42 18.34
CA SER A 154 8.61 5.42 18.95
C SER A 154 9.25 4.03 19.08
N SER A 155 8.46 2.97 19.09
CA SER A 155 8.97 1.59 19.17
C SER A 155 9.85 1.22 17.96
N TYR A 156 9.63 1.83 16.80
CA TYR A 156 10.47 1.63 15.63
C TYR A 156 11.92 2.08 15.80
N ARG A 157 12.18 3.09 16.65
CA ARG A 157 13.55 3.64 16.82
C ARG A 157 14.60 2.59 17.24
N ALA A 158 14.15 1.53 17.89
CA ALA A 158 15.00 0.44 18.32
C ALA A 158 15.28 -0.59 17.23
N ALA A 159 14.71 -0.46 16.02
CA ALA A 159 14.98 -1.29 14.86
C ALA A 159 15.84 -0.57 13.81
N ASP A 160 16.26 -1.27 12.77
CA ASP A 160 17.08 -0.72 11.70
C ASP A 160 16.28 -0.44 10.42
N LEU A 161 15.30 -1.28 10.09
CA LEU A 161 14.42 -1.18 8.93
C LEU A 161 12.97 -1.20 9.39
N PHE A 162 12.18 -0.27 8.90
CA PHE A 162 10.80 -0.05 9.30
C PHE A 162 9.85 -0.51 8.22
N GLU A 163 8.89 -1.34 8.60
CA GLU A 163 7.91 -1.91 7.68
C GLU A 163 6.50 -1.70 8.18
N GLY A 164 5.60 -1.40 7.26
CA GLY A 164 4.17 -1.31 7.48
C GLY A 164 3.40 -2.38 6.72
N GLU A 165 2.08 -2.28 6.77
CA GLU A 165 1.11 -3.10 6.06
C GLU A 165 -0.20 -2.31 5.91
N GLY A 166 -1.04 -2.70 4.98
CA GLY A 166 -2.36 -2.09 4.79
C GLY A 166 -2.35 -0.83 3.94
N TRP A 167 -3.37 -0.71 3.11
CA TRP A 167 -3.56 0.39 2.16
C TRP A 167 -4.65 1.36 2.61
N GLY A 168 -4.66 2.55 2.02
CA GLY A 168 -5.58 3.65 2.33
C GLY A 168 -4.81 4.95 2.56
N TRP A 169 -4.49 5.66 1.47
CA TRP A 169 -3.65 6.86 1.55
C TRP A 169 -4.28 8.06 2.26
N THR A 170 -5.60 8.04 2.45
CA THR A 170 -6.35 9.08 3.20
C THR A 170 -6.72 8.66 4.61
N GLU A 171 -6.25 7.50 5.07
CA GLU A 171 -6.58 6.92 6.36
C GLU A 171 -5.32 6.71 7.20
N LEU A 172 -5.51 6.43 8.49
CA LEU A 172 -4.43 5.98 9.35
C LEU A 172 -4.22 4.48 9.13
N THR A 173 -3.17 4.13 8.40
CA THR A 173 -2.78 2.75 8.14
C THR A 173 -1.50 2.37 8.89
N GLN A 174 -1.23 1.09 9.05
CA GLN A 174 0.04 0.61 9.59
C GLN A 174 1.22 1.07 8.70
N THR A 175 0.96 1.24 7.40
CA THR A 175 1.93 1.79 6.45
C THR A 175 2.29 3.24 6.80
N ARG A 176 1.31 4.08 7.11
CA ARG A 176 1.56 5.48 7.57
C ARG A 176 2.23 5.51 8.93
N TRP A 177 1.94 4.55 9.81
CA TRP A 177 2.61 4.38 11.09
C TRP A 177 4.11 4.20 10.91
N ALA A 178 4.52 3.26 10.03
CA ALA A 178 5.92 2.99 9.72
C ALA A 178 6.62 4.14 8.98
N SER A 179 5.96 4.79 7.99
CA SER A 179 6.56 5.88 7.23
C SER A 179 6.78 7.13 8.09
N SER A 180 5.82 7.46 8.97
CA SER A 180 5.99 8.56 9.93
C SER A 180 7.18 8.32 10.85
N ALA A 181 7.30 7.11 11.41
CA ALA A 181 8.47 6.74 12.21
C ALA A 181 9.78 6.89 11.42
N ALA A 182 9.81 6.44 10.17
CA ALA A 182 11.01 6.53 9.32
C ALA A 182 11.43 7.98 9.06
N HIS A 183 10.47 8.86 8.78
CA HIS A 183 10.74 10.28 8.59
C HIS A 183 11.28 10.92 9.87
N LEU A 184 10.67 10.64 11.03
CA LEU A 184 11.09 11.17 12.33
C LEU A 184 12.49 10.70 12.75
N TYR A 185 12.82 9.44 12.49
CA TYR A 185 14.10 8.84 12.90
C TYR A 185 15.14 8.79 11.77
N GLY A 186 14.90 9.52 10.67
CA GLY A 186 15.86 9.70 9.57
C GLY A 186 16.21 8.41 8.83
N ARG A 187 15.22 7.52 8.63
CA ARG A 187 15.41 6.29 7.86
C ARG A 187 15.05 6.52 6.40
N GLU A 188 15.97 6.19 5.52
CA GLU A 188 15.79 6.37 4.08
C GLU A 188 14.80 5.36 3.48
N VAL A 189 14.86 4.10 3.95
CA VAL A 189 14.05 3.01 3.43
C VAL A 189 12.87 2.76 4.33
N VAL A 190 11.68 2.79 3.72
CA VAL A 190 10.41 2.40 4.34
C VAL A 190 9.82 1.28 3.51
N SER A 191 9.74 0.08 4.08
CA SER A 191 9.09 -1.04 3.42
C SER A 191 7.62 -1.18 3.84
N SER A 192 6.86 -1.89 3.01
CA SER A 192 5.53 -2.35 3.36
C SER A 192 5.30 -3.74 2.81
N GLU A 193 4.68 -4.60 3.60
CA GLU A 193 4.06 -5.81 3.14
C GLU A 193 2.85 -5.43 2.29
N VAL A 194 2.79 -5.94 1.07
CA VAL A 194 1.75 -5.62 0.11
C VAL A 194 1.11 -6.89 -0.44
N TRP A 195 -0.16 -6.78 -0.86
CA TRP A 195 -0.93 -7.86 -1.46
C TRP A 195 -1.25 -9.01 -0.49
N THR A 196 -1.31 -8.70 0.80
CA THR A 196 -1.76 -9.61 1.86
C THR A 196 -3.29 -9.64 1.86
N TRP A 197 -3.85 -10.34 0.89
CA TRP A 197 -5.29 -10.34 0.64
C TRP A 197 -5.97 -11.49 1.36
N VAL A 198 -6.23 -11.27 2.62
CA VAL A 198 -7.08 -12.16 3.41
C VAL A 198 -8.45 -12.16 2.75
N HIS A 199 -8.99 -13.33 2.44
CA HIS A 199 -10.30 -13.51 1.80
C HIS A 199 -10.38 -13.18 0.30
N SER A 200 -9.26 -12.95 -0.39
CA SER A 200 -9.26 -12.96 -1.84
C SER A 200 -9.31 -14.40 -2.34
N PRO A 201 -10.11 -14.72 -3.37
CA PRO A 201 -9.95 -15.98 -4.07
C PRO A 201 -8.52 -16.10 -4.61
N SER A 202 -7.86 -17.23 -4.31
CA SER A 202 -6.52 -17.49 -4.80
C SER A 202 -6.47 -17.42 -6.33
N PHE A 203 -5.38 -16.89 -6.87
CA PHE A 203 -5.15 -16.72 -8.31
C PHE A 203 -6.08 -15.75 -9.06
N ARG A 204 -6.96 -15.01 -8.36
CA ARG A 204 -7.82 -14.02 -9.01
C ARG A 204 -7.14 -12.67 -9.23
N ALA A 205 -6.13 -12.37 -8.45
CA ALA A 205 -5.37 -11.13 -8.55
C ALA A 205 -4.91 -10.83 -9.98
N THR A 206 -5.07 -9.59 -10.42
CA THR A 206 -4.58 -9.11 -11.71
C THR A 206 -3.41 -8.13 -11.53
N PRO A 207 -2.56 -7.92 -12.55
CA PRO A 207 -1.52 -6.90 -12.48
C PRO A 207 -2.04 -5.49 -12.18
N LEU A 208 -3.28 -5.18 -12.62
CA LEU A 208 -3.93 -3.90 -12.32
C LEU A 208 -4.30 -3.79 -10.84
N ASP A 209 -4.81 -4.86 -10.22
CA ASP A 209 -5.11 -4.89 -8.79
C ASP A 209 -3.82 -4.69 -7.97
N LEU A 210 -2.75 -5.41 -8.32
CA LEU A 210 -1.44 -5.28 -7.68
C LEU A 210 -0.88 -3.86 -7.80
N LYS A 211 -1.02 -3.24 -8.97
CA LYS A 211 -0.60 -1.86 -9.20
C LYS A 211 -1.41 -0.87 -8.36
N GLY A 212 -2.73 -1.05 -8.31
CA GLY A 212 -3.63 -0.16 -7.59
C GLY A 212 -3.29 -0.10 -6.10
N GLU A 213 -3.16 -1.26 -5.43
CA GLU A 213 -2.77 -1.30 -4.02
C GLU A 213 -1.37 -0.74 -3.80
N ALA A 214 -0.38 -1.10 -4.64
CA ALA A 214 0.96 -0.56 -4.52
C ALA A 214 1.00 0.97 -4.58
N HIS A 215 0.11 1.60 -5.34
CA HIS A 215 -0.04 3.04 -5.39
C HIS A 215 -0.48 3.65 -4.05
N GLU A 216 -1.41 2.99 -3.36
CA GLU A 216 -1.86 3.41 -2.02
C GLU A 216 -0.71 3.41 -1.02
N HIS A 217 0.13 2.37 -1.05
CA HIS A 217 1.31 2.27 -0.20
C HIS A 217 2.36 3.35 -0.53
N LEU A 218 2.62 3.61 -1.82
CA LEU A 218 3.52 4.69 -2.24
C LEU A 218 3.03 6.06 -1.75
N LEU A 219 1.72 6.33 -1.86
CA LEU A 219 1.09 7.56 -1.36
C LEU A 219 1.12 7.66 0.17
N ALA A 220 1.25 6.56 0.87
CA ALA A 220 1.47 6.53 2.32
C ALA A 220 2.94 6.67 2.72
N GLY A 221 3.87 6.95 1.78
CA GLY A 221 5.28 7.23 2.05
C GLY A 221 6.23 6.04 1.92
N VAL A 222 5.76 4.89 1.45
CA VAL A 222 6.59 3.70 1.22
C VAL A 222 7.48 3.87 -0.01
N ASN A 223 8.66 3.26 0.05
CA ASN A 223 9.62 3.23 -1.05
C ASN A 223 10.30 1.86 -1.24
N GLN A 224 9.76 0.83 -0.59
CA GLN A 224 10.12 -0.57 -0.81
C GLN A 224 8.89 -1.46 -0.60
N LEU A 225 8.54 -2.26 -1.60
CA LEU A 225 7.39 -3.15 -1.56
C LEU A 225 7.85 -4.60 -1.35
N ILE A 226 7.27 -5.29 -0.39
CA ILE A 226 7.53 -6.69 -0.07
C ILE A 226 6.25 -7.48 -0.37
N GLY A 227 6.21 -8.17 -1.50
CA GLY A 227 5.01 -8.89 -1.93
C GLY A 227 4.70 -10.11 -1.07
N HIS A 228 3.49 -10.22 -0.56
CA HIS A 228 2.96 -11.37 0.16
C HIS A 228 1.97 -12.13 -0.72
N GLY A 229 2.22 -13.31 -1.28
CA GLY A 229 3.51 -13.95 -1.22
C GLY A 229 3.63 -14.93 -2.38
N TRP A 230 4.79 -15.54 -2.52
CA TRP A 230 5.03 -16.57 -3.52
C TRP A 230 4.81 -17.97 -2.94
N PRO A 231 3.69 -18.66 -3.29
CA PRO A 231 3.44 -20.02 -2.84
C PRO A 231 4.29 -21.00 -3.67
N TYR A 232 5.44 -21.37 -3.15
CA TYR A 232 6.30 -22.33 -3.82
C TYR A 232 5.60 -23.67 -4.03
N SER A 233 5.54 -24.10 -5.28
CA SER A 233 5.07 -25.46 -5.63
C SER A 233 6.20 -26.24 -6.28
N PRO A 234 6.60 -27.39 -5.72
CA PRO A 234 7.62 -28.23 -6.34
C PRO A 234 7.09 -28.78 -7.68
N PRO A 235 8.00 -29.11 -8.64
CA PRO A 235 7.60 -29.57 -9.99
C PRO A 235 6.66 -30.79 -10.00
N HIS A 236 6.69 -31.60 -8.94
CA HIS A 236 5.87 -32.80 -8.80
C HIS A 236 4.57 -32.57 -8.01
N ALA A 237 4.27 -31.32 -7.61
CA ALA A 237 3.03 -31.04 -6.91
C ALA A 237 1.83 -31.33 -7.82
N PRO A 238 0.80 -32.05 -7.34
CA PRO A 238 -0.34 -32.42 -8.16
C PRO A 238 -1.27 -31.23 -8.43
N GLY A 239 -1.98 -31.27 -9.56
CA GLY A 239 -3.03 -30.31 -9.91
C GLY A 239 -2.55 -28.88 -9.90
N LEU A 240 -3.23 -28.01 -9.15
CA LEU A 240 -2.93 -26.57 -9.02
C LEU A 240 -1.65 -26.28 -8.23
N GLY A 241 -0.98 -27.30 -7.73
CA GLY A 241 0.15 -27.09 -6.83
C GLY A 241 -0.30 -26.60 -5.45
N TRP A 242 0.61 -25.96 -4.73
CA TRP A 242 0.32 -25.39 -3.43
C TRP A 242 0.00 -23.91 -3.57
N PHE A 243 -0.89 -23.42 -2.74
CA PHE A 243 -1.21 -22.01 -2.65
C PHE A 243 -1.12 -21.55 -1.19
N PHE A 244 -0.91 -20.25 -1.04
CA PHE A 244 -0.74 -19.62 0.25
C PHE A 244 -1.97 -18.78 0.55
N TYR A 245 -2.59 -18.97 1.72
CA TYR A 245 -3.72 -18.15 2.13
C TYR A 245 -3.26 -16.70 2.35
N ALA A 246 -4.18 -15.76 2.23
CA ALA A 246 -3.89 -14.33 2.39
C ALA A 246 -2.84 -13.79 1.39
N ALA A 247 -2.79 -14.35 0.20
CA ALA A 247 -1.86 -13.94 -0.85
C ALA A 247 -2.53 -13.82 -2.20
N GLY A 248 -2.01 -12.96 -3.04
CA GLY A 248 -2.45 -12.80 -4.44
C GLY A 248 -2.06 -13.96 -5.37
N ALA A 249 -1.40 -15.01 -4.87
CA ALA A 249 -0.83 -16.11 -5.63
C ALA A 249 0.13 -15.64 -6.74
N LEU A 250 1.26 -15.06 -6.33
CA LEU A 250 2.26 -14.46 -7.20
C LEU A 250 3.23 -15.54 -7.70
N ASP A 251 2.85 -16.32 -8.71
CA ASP A 251 3.71 -17.32 -9.35
C ASP A 251 3.39 -17.52 -10.84
N ASP A 252 4.25 -18.28 -11.51
CA ASP A 252 4.24 -18.52 -12.95
C ASP A 252 3.09 -19.41 -13.45
N ARG A 253 2.32 -20.00 -12.56
CA ARG A 253 1.10 -20.74 -12.91
C ARG A 253 -0.04 -19.82 -13.32
N ASN A 254 -0.03 -18.56 -12.87
CA ASN A 254 -1.03 -17.60 -13.29
C ASN A 254 -0.77 -17.14 -14.73
N PRO A 255 -1.71 -17.31 -15.68
CA PRO A 255 -1.48 -17.01 -17.09
C PRO A 255 -0.94 -15.62 -17.40
N TRP A 256 -1.26 -14.61 -16.59
CA TRP A 256 -0.78 -13.24 -16.75
C TRP A 256 0.65 -13.02 -16.25
N TRP A 257 1.33 -14.03 -15.67
CA TRP A 257 2.69 -13.90 -15.13
C TRP A 257 3.72 -13.25 -16.06
N PRO A 258 3.65 -13.42 -17.41
CA PRO A 258 4.54 -12.71 -18.33
C PRO A 258 4.53 -11.18 -18.18
N SER A 259 3.50 -10.57 -17.59
CA SER A 259 3.46 -9.14 -17.30
C SER A 259 4.22 -8.74 -16.03
N MET A 260 4.57 -9.68 -15.14
CA MET A 260 5.20 -9.39 -13.85
C MET A 260 6.53 -8.63 -13.98
N PRO A 261 7.44 -8.94 -14.93
CA PRO A 261 8.64 -8.13 -15.13
C PRO A 261 8.35 -6.68 -15.52
N SER A 262 7.26 -6.41 -16.22
CA SER A 262 6.82 -5.05 -16.57
C SER A 262 6.31 -4.29 -15.35
N LEU A 263 5.45 -4.93 -14.55
CA LEU A 263 4.96 -4.37 -13.29
C LEU A 263 6.11 -4.12 -12.31
N ALA A 264 7.00 -5.08 -12.14
CA ALA A 264 8.15 -4.96 -11.24
C ALA A 264 9.07 -3.80 -11.64
N ARG A 265 9.35 -3.61 -12.92
CA ARG A 265 10.13 -2.45 -13.40
C ARG A 265 9.45 -1.12 -13.12
N TYR A 266 8.14 -1.04 -13.35
CA TYR A 266 7.34 0.13 -13.04
C TYR A 266 7.45 0.50 -11.55
N LEU A 267 7.15 -0.44 -10.67
CA LEU A 267 7.19 -0.24 -9.22
C LEU A 267 8.60 0.05 -8.71
N SER A 268 9.63 -0.63 -9.25
CA SER A 268 11.03 -0.38 -8.89
C SER A 268 11.49 1.04 -9.23
N ARG A 269 11.05 1.59 -10.37
CA ARG A 269 11.34 2.99 -10.74
C ARG A 269 10.69 3.97 -9.75
N LEU A 270 9.42 3.75 -9.41
CA LEU A 270 8.73 4.59 -8.42
C LEU A 270 9.39 4.48 -7.04
N CYS A 271 9.68 3.27 -6.57
CA CYS A 271 10.38 3.07 -5.30
C CYS A 271 11.75 3.76 -5.28
N TRP A 272 12.50 3.67 -6.38
CA TRP A 272 13.79 4.35 -6.49
C TRP A 272 13.65 5.88 -6.44
N LEU A 273 12.68 6.44 -7.16
CA LEU A 273 12.40 7.88 -7.13
C LEU A 273 11.98 8.34 -5.72
N MET A 274 11.17 7.56 -5.03
CA MET A 274 10.71 7.88 -3.67
C MET A 274 11.81 7.72 -2.58
N ARG A 275 13.00 7.24 -2.94
CA ARG A 275 14.20 7.26 -2.08
C ARG A 275 15.09 8.47 -2.31
N GLN A 276 14.82 9.28 -3.34
CA GLN A 276 15.66 10.44 -3.63
C GLN A 276 15.38 11.57 -2.64
N GLY A 277 16.43 12.20 -2.12
CA GLY A 277 16.33 13.34 -1.21
C GLY A 277 15.52 13.05 0.07
N LEU A 278 14.86 14.07 0.59
CA LEU A 278 14.08 14.00 1.82
C LEU A 278 12.57 13.94 1.55
N PRO A 279 11.79 13.24 2.36
CA PRO A 279 10.34 13.33 2.31
C PRO A 279 9.88 14.74 2.69
N VAL A 280 8.80 15.20 2.09
CA VAL A 280 8.16 16.45 2.47
C VAL A 280 6.82 16.12 3.11
N SER A 281 6.71 16.40 4.40
CA SER A 281 5.48 16.35 5.19
C SER A 281 5.18 17.75 5.68
N ASP A 282 3.97 18.21 5.47
CA ASP A 282 3.57 19.60 5.75
C ASP A 282 3.00 19.79 7.14
N VAL A 283 2.43 18.73 7.71
CA VAL A 283 1.63 18.76 8.94
C VAL A 283 2.09 17.64 9.85
N LEU A 284 2.08 17.89 11.15
CA LEU A 284 2.21 16.86 12.18
C LEU A 284 0.83 16.54 12.76
N VAL A 285 0.51 15.27 12.93
CA VAL A 285 -0.69 14.81 13.63
C VAL A 285 -0.25 14.12 14.91
N TYR A 286 -0.64 14.71 16.05
CA TYR A 286 -0.26 14.18 17.36
C TYR A 286 -1.06 12.92 17.69
N VAL A 287 -0.36 11.88 18.12
CA VAL A 287 -0.93 10.65 18.67
C VAL A 287 -1.15 10.86 20.17
N PRO A 288 -2.41 10.98 20.65
CA PRO A 288 -2.72 11.25 22.04
C PRO A 288 -2.48 10.00 22.91
N ALA A 289 -1.20 9.75 23.23
CA ALA A 289 -0.74 8.52 23.86
C ALA A 289 -1.47 8.21 25.18
N GLU A 290 -1.77 9.23 26.00
CA GLU A 290 -2.51 9.05 27.27
C GLU A 290 -3.90 8.46 27.01
N ASP A 291 -4.66 9.04 26.07
CA ASP A 291 -6.00 8.57 25.72
C ASP A 291 -5.96 7.20 25.04
N VAL A 292 -4.98 6.98 24.19
CA VAL A 292 -4.77 5.67 23.50
C VAL A 292 -4.52 4.59 24.55
N PHE A 293 -3.59 4.77 25.47
CA PHE A 293 -3.29 3.80 26.52
C PHE A 293 -4.44 3.65 27.53
N ALA A 294 -5.17 4.73 27.84
CA ALA A 294 -6.30 4.67 28.76
C ALA A 294 -7.49 3.86 28.22
N THR A 295 -7.66 3.81 26.92
CA THR A 295 -8.78 3.12 26.27
C THR A 295 -8.48 1.68 25.86
N MET A 296 -7.21 1.30 25.82
CA MET A 296 -6.80 -0.09 25.56
C MET A 296 -7.34 -1.07 26.58
N GLY A 297 -7.45 -2.34 26.17
CA GLY A 297 -7.56 -3.49 27.06
C GLY A 297 -8.71 -3.47 28.05
N SER A 298 -9.77 -2.66 27.83
CA SER A 298 -10.91 -2.73 28.71
C SER A 298 -11.48 -4.14 28.73
N ALA A 299 -11.89 -4.64 29.89
CA ALA A 299 -12.31 -6.02 30.16
C ALA A 299 -13.37 -6.61 29.22
N VAL A 300 -13.94 -5.84 28.33
CA VAL A 300 -14.99 -6.22 27.39
C VAL A 300 -14.52 -6.02 25.97
N GLY A 301 -13.40 -6.70 25.59
CA GLY A 301 -12.97 -6.80 24.20
C GLY A 301 -12.20 -5.62 23.63
N GLY A 302 -11.59 -4.79 24.48
CA GLY A 302 -10.65 -3.74 24.05
C GLY A 302 -9.40 -4.33 23.38
N SER A 303 -8.92 -3.70 22.33
CA SER A 303 -7.67 -4.08 21.65
C SER A 303 -6.46 -3.62 22.47
N LEU A 304 -5.38 -4.42 22.44
CA LEU A 304 -4.06 -3.98 22.91
C LEU A 304 -3.21 -3.43 21.78
N ASP A 305 -3.82 -3.09 20.65
CA ASP A 305 -3.17 -2.55 19.47
C ASP A 305 -3.22 -1.02 19.48
N ALA A 306 -2.08 -0.39 19.74
CA ALA A 306 -1.95 1.06 19.83
C ALA A 306 -2.34 1.79 18.52
N TRP A 307 -2.03 1.20 17.38
CA TRP A 307 -2.41 1.75 16.08
C TRP A 307 -3.94 1.82 15.93
N ARG A 308 -4.67 0.74 16.27
CA ARG A 308 -6.15 0.68 16.17
C ARG A 308 -6.80 1.70 17.10
N GLU A 309 -6.30 1.80 18.34
CA GLU A 309 -6.81 2.77 19.29
C GLU A 309 -6.51 4.21 18.87
N THR A 310 -5.32 4.48 18.30
CA THR A 310 -5.01 5.78 17.71
C THR A 310 -5.96 6.14 16.59
N ARG A 311 -6.21 5.21 15.65
CA ARG A 311 -7.17 5.42 14.56
C ARG A 311 -8.57 5.77 15.08
N ARG A 312 -9.00 5.10 16.15
CA ARG A 312 -10.30 5.35 16.78
C ARG A 312 -10.37 6.73 17.45
N VAL A 313 -9.29 7.15 18.12
CA VAL A 313 -9.23 8.44 18.85
C VAL A 313 -9.08 9.60 17.85
N VAL A 314 -8.11 9.55 16.95
CA VAL A 314 -7.82 10.63 15.99
C VAL A 314 -8.92 10.77 14.94
N GLY A 315 -9.46 9.65 14.44
CA GLY A 315 -10.50 9.61 13.43
C GLY A 315 -9.99 9.82 11.99
N ASP A 316 -10.47 9.00 11.06
CA ASP A 316 -10.09 9.08 9.64
C ASP A 316 -10.53 10.38 8.96
N GLY A 317 -11.54 11.07 9.49
CA GLY A 317 -12.05 12.34 8.93
C GLY A 317 -10.98 13.42 8.86
N VAL A 318 -10.18 13.57 9.91
CA VAL A 318 -9.08 14.55 9.99
C VAL A 318 -8.03 14.28 8.92
N LEU A 319 -7.58 13.02 8.83
CA LEU A 319 -6.51 12.65 7.90
C LEU A 319 -6.95 12.79 6.44
N ARG A 320 -8.20 12.42 6.15
CA ARG A 320 -8.79 12.58 4.81
C ARG A 320 -8.82 14.03 4.37
N VAL A 321 -9.26 14.94 5.24
CA VAL A 321 -9.35 16.37 4.93
C VAL A 321 -7.97 16.96 4.66
N ILE A 322 -6.95 16.59 5.43
CA ILE A 322 -5.55 16.99 5.22
C ILE A 322 -5.09 16.53 3.82
N ARG A 323 -5.21 15.23 3.53
CA ARG A 323 -4.71 14.64 2.28
C ARG A 323 -5.45 15.14 1.05
N GLN A 324 -6.76 15.25 1.10
CA GLN A 324 -7.58 15.76 -0.01
C GLN A 324 -7.40 17.27 -0.21
N GLY A 325 -6.97 17.98 0.81
CA GLY A 325 -6.62 19.40 0.73
C GLY A 325 -5.25 19.68 0.10
N GLY A 326 -4.45 18.66 -0.20
CA GLY A 326 -3.14 18.78 -0.85
C GLY A 326 -1.96 18.87 0.11
N TRP A 327 -2.16 18.61 1.40
CA TRP A 327 -1.09 18.47 2.40
C TRP A 327 -0.71 17.00 2.62
N ASP A 328 0.54 16.76 2.97
CA ASP A 328 0.99 15.49 3.53
C ASP A 328 1.25 15.65 5.04
N PHE A 329 1.22 14.54 5.79
CA PHE A 329 1.38 14.57 7.24
C PHE A 329 2.28 13.45 7.73
N ASP A 330 2.91 13.66 8.90
CA ASP A 330 3.51 12.62 9.72
C ASP A 330 2.82 12.55 11.07
N LEU A 331 2.75 11.35 11.64
CA LEU A 331 2.28 11.12 12.99
C LEU A 331 3.44 11.36 13.97
N VAL A 332 3.13 11.88 15.15
CA VAL A 332 4.12 12.14 16.22
C VAL A 332 3.54 11.77 17.58
N ASP A 333 4.23 10.92 18.33
CA ASP A 333 3.91 10.58 19.72
C ASP A 333 4.79 11.35 20.73
N ASP A 334 4.58 11.15 22.01
CA ASP A 334 5.28 11.86 23.09
C ASP A 334 6.81 11.75 22.97
N ASP A 335 7.32 10.55 22.67
CA ASP A 335 8.75 10.32 22.52
C ASP A 335 9.31 10.97 21.26
N ALA A 336 8.51 11.00 20.19
CA ALA A 336 8.88 11.65 18.95
C ALA A 336 8.93 13.18 19.09
N LEU A 337 8.08 13.79 19.92
CA LEU A 337 8.18 15.23 20.25
C LEU A 337 9.58 15.61 20.76
N ALA A 338 10.22 14.72 21.53
CA ALA A 338 11.55 14.98 22.08
C ALA A 338 12.68 15.00 21.03
N VAL A 339 12.47 14.41 19.85
CA VAL A 339 13.48 14.36 18.78
C VAL A 339 13.20 15.36 17.66
N LEU A 340 12.08 16.06 17.68
CA LEU A 340 11.81 17.15 16.73
C LEU A 340 12.81 18.29 16.92
N PRO A 341 13.22 18.96 15.82
CA PRO A 341 14.16 20.08 15.92
C PRO A 341 13.54 21.26 16.69
N ALA A 342 14.37 22.03 17.38
CA ALA A 342 13.91 23.18 18.17
C ALA A 342 13.26 24.29 17.29
N ASN A 343 13.53 24.30 15.99
CA ASN A 343 12.96 25.21 15.01
C ASN A 343 11.85 24.55 14.16
N GLU A 344 11.18 23.51 14.69
CA GLU A 344 10.01 22.93 14.03
C GLU A 344 8.98 24.02 13.73
N SER A 345 8.45 24.04 12.52
CA SER A 345 7.51 25.06 12.06
C SER A 345 6.25 24.50 11.43
N ARG A 346 6.18 23.17 11.24
CA ARG A 346 4.99 22.53 10.70
C ARG A 346 3.82 22.67 11.65
N PRO A 347 2.61 23.01 11.20
CA PRO A 347 1.41 22.98 12.01
C PRO A 347 1.23 21.61 12.67
N VAL A 348 0.78 21.58 13.93
CA VAL A 348 0.48 20.34 14.64
C VAL A 348 -1.02 20.24 14.88
N ILE A 349 -1.63 19.14 14.47
CA ILE A 349 -3.05 18.85 14.71
C ILE A 349 -3.16 17.87 15.88
N ILE A 350 -4.01 18.23 16.85
CA ILE A 350 -4.40 17.38 17.97
C ILE A 350 -5.88 17.05 17.80
N SER A 351 -6.20 15.77 17.64
CA SER A 351 -7.59 15.32 17.46
C SER A 351 -7.98 14.27 18.48
N GLY A 352 -9.19 14.41 19.04
CA GLY A 352 -9.79 13.46 19.96
C GLY A 352 -9.11 13.34 21.32
N ALA A 353 -8.16 14.22 21.65
CA ALA A 353 -7.44 14.18 22.90
C ALA A 353 -8.25 14.75 24.06
N THR A 354 -8.23 14.06 25.20
CA THR A 354 -8.82 14.55 26.45
C THR A 354 -7.75 14.85 27.50
N THR A 355 -6.57 14.26 27.34
CA THR A 355 -5.45 14.39 28.28
C THR A 355 -4.14 14.47 27.50
N LEU A 356 -3.24 15.35 27.93
CA LEU A 356 -1.87 15.41 27.45
C LEU A 356 -0.93 14.89 28.53
N SER A 357 0.14 14.22 28.10
CA SER A 357 1.25 13.92 29.00
C SER A 357 1.96 15.21 29.40
N GLU A 358 2.69 15.18 30.53
CA GLU A 358 3.50 16.32 30.95
C GLU A 358 4.54 16.74 29.90
N VAL A 359 5.12 15.76 29.21
CA VAL A 359 6.08 16.01 28.10
C VAL A 359 5.41 16.73 26.95
N ALA A 360 4.24 16.27 26.51
CA ALA A 360 3.48 16.88 25.43
C ALA A 360 3.01 18.29 25.81
N GLN A 361 2.47 18.49 27.02
CA GLN A 361 2.05 19.83 27.48
C GLN A 361 3.20 20.84 27.45
N VAL A 362 4.36 20.49 28.02
CA VAL A 362 5.54 21.35 28.03
C VAL A 362 6.03 21.64 26.61
N TRP A 363 5.97 20.66 25.71
CA TRP A 363 6.37 20.84 24.31
C TRP A 363 5.43 21.78 23.57
N PHE A 364 4.11 21.60 23.68
CA PHE A 364 3.12 22.45 23.04
C PHE A 364 3.16 23.89 23.55
N ASP A 365 3.30 24.09 24.86
CA ASP A 365 3.43 25.43 25.45
C ASP A 365 4.64 26.19 24.87
N ARG A 366 5.77 25.52 24.72
CA ARG A 366 6.98 26.09 24.10
C ARG A 366 6.81 26.34 22.61
N PHE A 367 6.18 25.40 21.92
CA PHE A 367 5.96 25.50 20.48
C PHE A 367 5.06 26.69 20.12
N VAL A 368 3.94 26.85 20.83
CA VAL A 368 3.04 28.01 20.65
C VAL A 368 3.74 29.31 21.05
N ALA A 369 4.48 29.33 22.16
CA ALA A 369 5.25 30.52 22.59
C ALA A 369 6.32 30.94 21.57
N ALA A 370 6.85 30.00 20.78
CA ALA A 370 7.77 30.26 19.68
C ALA A 370 7.06 30.68 18.37
N GLY A 371 5.73 30.78 18.34
CA GLY A 371 4.93 31.12 17.17
C GLY A 371 4.48 29.94 16.32
N GLY A 372 4.65 28.71 16.83
CA GLY A 372 4.16 27.51 16.17
C GLY A 372 2.63 27.44 16.17
N THR A 373 2.07 26.83 15.12
CA THR A 373 0.62 26.68 14.96
C THR A 373 0.16 25.33 15.50
N VAL A 374 -0.72 25.36 16.49
CA VAL A 374 -1.44 24.17 16.99
C VAL A 374 -2.91 24.29 16.61
N ILE A 375 -3.48 23.20 16.10
CA ILE A 375 -4.88 23.08 15.70
C ILE A 375 -5.50 21.97 16.55
N VAL A 376 -6.53 22.32 17.31
CA VAL A 376 -7.25 21.39 18.22
C VAL A 376 -8.63 21.07 17.62
N VAL A 377 -8.88 19.77 17.40
CA VAL A 377 -10.09 19.26 16.74
C VAL A 377 -10.74 18.20 17.63
N ASP A 378 -12.03 18.30 17.88
CA ASP A 378 -12.80 17.32 18.67
C ASP A 378 -12.12 16.91 19.99
N SER A 379 -11.42 17.83 20.62
CA SER A 379 -10.58 17.59 21.80
C SER A 379 -10.96 18.51 22.96
N THR A 380 -10.72 18.05 24.19
CA THR A 380 -10.99 18.85 25.41
C THR A 380 -9.73 19.39 26.05
N VAL A 381 -8.55 19.17 25.44
CA VAL A 381 -7.27 19.70 25.92
C VAL A 381 -7.23 21.21 25.75
N ASP A 382 -6.68 21.91 26.76
CA ASP A 382 -6.50 23.36 26.74
C ASP A 382 -5.03 23.69 26.46
N ILE A 383 -4.77 24.31 25.32
CA ILE A 383 -3.46 24.82 24.93
C ILE A 383 -3.60 26.31 24.62
N PRO A 384 -3.11 27.19 25.49
CA PRO A 384 -3.22 28.63 25.29
C PRO A 384 -2.60 29.09 23.97
N GLY A 385 -3.41 29.73 23.14
CA GLY A 385 -2.98 30.21 21.79
C GLY A 385 -3.15 29.18 20.65
N ALA A 386 -3.66 28.00 20.92
CA ALA A 386 -4.06 27.06 19.86
C ALA A 386 -5.33 27.51 19.11
N ASN A 387 -5.47 27.09 17.86
CA ASN A 387 -6.67 27.30 17.05
C ASN A 387 -7.62 26.10 17.27
N SER A 388 -8.82 26.34 17.81
CA SER A 388 -9.85 25.30 17.90
C SER A 388 -10.77 25.39 16.68
N CYS A 389 -11.04 24.27 16.03
CA CYS A 389 -11.93 24.22 14.87
C CYS A 389 -12.57 22.84 14.71
N ASP A 390 -13.63 22.77 13.89
CA ASP A 390 -14.24 21.51 13.46
C ASP A 390 -13.48 20.91 12.25
N VAL A 391 -13.64 19.60 12.00
CA VAL A 391 -12.96 18.88 10.91
C VAL A 391 -13.06 19.59 9.54
N PRO A 392 -14.22 20.10 9.08
CA PRO A 392 -14.31 20.81 7.79
C PRO A 392 -13.51 22.11 7.72
N GLU A 393 -13.18 22.72 8.85
CA GLU A 393 -12.47 24.00 8.93
C GLU A 393 -10.95 23.85 8.90
N ILE A 394 -10.42 22.63 9.08
CA ILE A 394 -8.97 22.33 9.12
C ILE A 394 -8.26 22.92 7.89
N VAL A 395 -8.84 22.75 6.69
CA VAL A 395 -8.24 23.25 5.42
C VAL A 395 -8.05 24.75 5.46
N ALA A 396 -9.04 25.50 5.97
CA ALA A 396 -8.95 26.96 6.04
C ALA A 396 -7.86 27.42 7.04
N VAL A 397 -7.77 26.74 8.19
CA VAL A 397 -6.76 27.05 9.21
C VAL A 397 -5.35 26.70 8.70
N LEU A 398 -5.18 25.54 8.06
CA LEU A 398 -3.92 25.14 7.44
C LEU A 398 -3.49 26.11 6.36
N ALA A 399 -4.40 26.52 5.46
CA ALA A 399 -4.11 27.45 4.37
C ALA A 399 -3.65 28.83 4.88
N ALA A 400 -4.12 29.24 6.06
CA ALA A 400 -3.70 30.48 6.69
C ALA A 400 -2.29 30.39 7.32
N SER A 401 -1.83 29.20 7.69
CA SER A 401 -0.52 28.97 8.32
C SER A 401 0.54 28.49 7.35
N ALA A 402 0.19 27.56 6.46
CA ALA A 402 1.11 26.99 5.48
C ALA A 402 0.32 26.52 4.25
N GLY A 403 0.68 27.02 3.07
CA GLY A 403 0.09 26.52 1.82
C GLY A 403 0.36 25.04 1.62
N PRO A 404 -0.51 24.31 0.90
CA PRO A 404 -0.32 22.89 0.61
C PRO A 404 0.91 22.66 -0.28
N ALA A 405 1.47 21.46 -0.25
CA ALA A 405 2.55 21.05 -1.16
C ALA A 405 2.11 21.15 -2.63
N VAL A 406 0.84 20.87 -2.88
CA VAL A 406 0.23 20.98 -4.20
C VAL A 406 -1.20 21.51 -4.12
N GLN A 407 -1.60 22.30 -5.11
CA GLN A 407 -3.00 22.65 -5.35
C GLN A 407 -3.49 21.93 -6.60
N ILE A 408 -4.67 21.34 -6.54
CA ILE A 408 -5.31 20.60 -7.63
C ILE A 408 -6.61 21.31 -8.01
N GLU A 409 -6.74 21.72 -9.28
CA GLU A 409 -7.93 22.43 -9.78
C GLU A 409 -8.48 21.76 -11.06
N PRO A 410 -9.74 21.34 -11.11
CA PRO A 410 -10.70 21.32 -9.99
C PRO A 410 -10.28 20.31 -8.90
N PRO A 411 -10.69 20.55 -7.64
CA PRO A 411 -10.42 19.62 -6.54
C PRO A 411 -10.95 18.22 -6.84
N THR A 412 -10.19 17.21 -6.47
CA THR A 412 -10.58 15.80 -6.65
C THR A 412 -10.12 14.97 -5.47
N THR A 413 -10.95 14.00 -5.08
CA THR A 413 -10.69 13.10 -3.95
C THR A 413 -9.86 11.87 -4.33
N ASP A 414 -9.70 11.61 -5.63
CA ASP A 414 -9.09 10.38 -6.14
C ASP A 414 -7.63 10.58 -6.59
N VAL A 415 -7.09 11.82 -6.50
CA VAL A 415 -5.72 12.09 -6.88
C VAL A 415 -4.89 12.33 -5.62
N GLY A 416 -3.97 11.41 -5.36
CA GLY A 416 -3.00 11.51 -4.29
C GLY A 416 -1.66 12.03 -4.80
N VAL A 417 -0.95 12.76 -3.93
CA VAL A 417 0.39 13.28 -4.23
C VAL A 417 1.31 13.05 -3.03
N VAL A 418 2.56 12.67 -3.31
CA VAL A 418 3.66 12.71 -2.35
C VAL A 418 4.83 13.45 -2.97
N GLN A 419 5.56 14.21 -2.14
CA GLN A 419 6.69 15.04 -2.55
C GLN A 419 8.00 14.54 -1.94
N ARG A 420 9.07 14.59 -2.77
CA ARG A 420 10.45 14.46 -2.32
C ARG A 420 11.22 15.71 -2.68
N HIS A 421 12.10 16.15 -1.82
CA HIS A 421 12.95 17.33 -2.02
C HIS A 421 14.42 16.93 -2.08
N THR A 422 15.11 17.36 -3.15
CA THR A 422 16.56 17.22 -3.31
C THR A 422 17.20 18.59 -3.49
N ALA A 423 18.52 18.68 -3.43
CA ALA A 423 19.23 19.91 -3.71
C ALA A 423 18.89 20.49 -5.11
N ASP A 424 18.66 19.62 -6.09
CA ASP A 424 18.51 20.01 -7.51
C ASP A 424 17.06 19.95 -8.01
N ALA A 425 16.16 19.24 -7.32
CA ALA A 425 14.80 19.00 -7.80
C ALA A 425 13.79 18.83 -6.68
N ASP A 426 12.52 19.17 -6.99
CA ASP A 426 11.34 18.73 -6.28
C ASP A 426 10.66 17.65 -7.12
N ILE A 427 10.42 16.48 -6.53
CA ILE A 427 9.85 15.32 -7.21
C ILE A 427 8.47 15.06 -6.64
N TYR A 428 7.45 15.09 -7.50
CA TYR A 428 6.06 14.84 -7.14
C TYR A 428 5.59 13.55 -7.82
N LEU A 429 5.27 12.53 -7.04
CA LEU A 429 4.54 11.37 -7.52
C LEU A 429 3.05 11.67 -7.44
N VAL A 430 2.38 11.69 -8.59
CA VAL A 430 0.96 12.04 -8.74
C VAL A 430 0.22 10.82 -9.23
N ILE A 431 -0.78 10.36 -8.47
CA ILE A 431 -1.50 9.12 -8.74
C ILE A 431 -3.01 9.36 -8.75
N ASN A 432 -3.67 8.93 -9.80
CA ASN A 432 -5.11 8.72 -9.81
C ASN A 432 -5.41 7.33 -9.23
N THR A 433 -6.00 7.28 -8.04
CA THR A 433 -6.39 6.03 -7.35
C THR A 433 -7.81 5.58 -7.70
N GLY A 434 -8.55 6.40 -8.44
CA GLY A 434 -9.95 6.15 -8.79
C GLY A 434 -10.15 5.46 -10.14
N PRO A 435 -11.40 5.00 -10.39
CA PRO A 435 -11.76 4.25 -11.59
C PRO A 435 -12.11 5.13 -12.81
N THR A 436 -11.98 6.45 -12.70
CA THR A 436 -12.36 7.39 -13.77
C THR A 436 -11.17 8.23 -14.21
N VAL A 437 -11.19 8.68 -15.46
CA VAL A 437 -10.19 9.63 -15.97
C VAL A 437 -10.30 10.94 -15.22
N ARG A 438 -9.17 11.49 -14.78
CA ARG A 438 -9.08 12.79 -14.12
C ARG A 438 -8.28 13.77 -14.98
N GLN A 439 -8.87 14.94 -15.18
CA GLN A 439 -8.23 16.09 -15.84
C GLN A 439 -8.18 17.24 -14.86
N PHE A 440 -7.01 17.76 -14.60
CA PHE A 440 -6.81 18.80 -13.60
C PHE A 440 -5.53 19.57 -13.89
N THR A 441 -5.41 20.72 -13.26
CA THR A 441 -4.17 21.49 -13.20
C THR A 441 -3.55 21.29 -11.83
N LEU A 442 -2.28 20.91 -11.78
CA LEU A 442 -1.50 20.77 -10.57
C LEU A 442 -0.53 21.95 -10.46
N SER A 443 -0.68 22.71 -9.36
CA SER A 443 0.20 23.83 -9.01
C SER A 443 1.09 23.40 -7.83
N PRO A 444 2.36 23.02 -8.09
CA PRO A 444 3.27 22.60 -7.04
C PRO A 444 3.79 23.80 -6.25
N ARG A 445 4.01 23.64 -4.94
CA ARG A 445 4.74 24.59 -4.11
C ARG A 445 6.24 24.43 -4.38
N SER A 446 6.72 25.04 -5.44
CA SER A 446 8.14 25.07 -5.81
C SER A 446 8.47 26.40 -6.44
N ASP A 447 9.62 26.97 -6.10
CA ASP A 447 10.18 28.19 -6.69
C ASP A 447 10.99 27.92 -7.96
N ARG A 448 11.10 26.67 -8.37
CA ARG A 448 11.83 26.21 -9.55
C ARG A 448 10.97 26.34 -10.80
N GLY A 449 11.57 26.79 -11.90
CA GLY A 449 10.85 27.26 -13.08
C GLY A 449 10.70 26.26 -14.23
N TRP A 450 11.18 25.03 -14.11
CA TRP A 450 11.15 24.04 -15.20
C TRP A 450 10.63 22.70 -14.72
N TYR A 451 9.69 22.07 -15.46
CA TYR A 451 9.20 20.75 -15.15
C TYR A 451 9.49 19.73 -16.26
N GLU A 452 9.61 18.48 -15.84
CA GLU A 452 9.56 17.28 -16.69
C GLU A 452 8.48 16.35 -16.16
N GLU A 453 7.65 15.81 -17.05
CA GLU A 453 6.71 14.74 -16.74
C GLU A 453 7.34 13.42 -17.15
N TRP A 454 7.54 12.53 -16.19
CA TRP A 454 8.17 11.24 -16.37
C TRP A 454 7.16 10.09 -16.30
N ASP A 455 7.19 9.20 -17.29
CA ASP A 455 6.40 7.97 -17.28
C ASP A 455 7.22 6.82 -16.69
N ALA A 456 6.83 6.35 -15.51
CA ALA A 456 7.48 5.23 -14.85
C ALA A 456 7.28 3.90 -15.60
N GLN A 457 6.22 3.76 -16.40
CA GLN A 457 5.96 2.56 -17.19
C GLN A 457 7.02 2.38 -18.29
N SER A 458 7.28 3.40 -19.07
CA SER A 458 8.27 3.38 -20.16
C SER A 458 9.67 3.80 -19.70
N GLY A 459 9.79 4.58 -18.63
CA GLY A 459 11.03 5.22 -18.19
C GLY A 459 11.43 6.41 -19.05
N ARG A 460 10.49 7.07 -19.71
CA ARG A 460 10.72 8.20 -20.63
C ARG A 460 10.17 9.49 -20.05
N VAL A 461 10.75 10.60 -20.48
CA VAL A 461 10.16 11.94 -20.34
C VAL A 461 9.05 12.06 -21.39
N LEU A 462 7.82 12.32 -20.93
CA LEU A 462 6.66 12.50 -21.79
C LEU A 462 6.62 13.91 -22.38
N ARG A 463 6.89 14.91 -21.54
CA ARG A 463 6.94 16.33 -21.91
C ARG A 463 7.72 17.11 -20.87
N SER A 464 8.16 18.29 -21.29
CA SER A 464 8.85 19.25 -20.42
C SER A 464 8.48 20.68 -20.78
N GLY A 465 8.66 21.60 -19.87
CA GLY A 465 8.36 23.01 -20.11
C GLY A 465 8.42 23.86 -18.85
N GLN A 466 8.02 25.10 -18.99
CA GLN A 466 7.77 25.96 -17.84
C GLN A 466 6.33 25.73 -17.37
N PRO A 467 6.08 25.62 -16.04
CA PRO A 467 4.73 25.65 -15.53
C PRO A 467 4.05 26.95 -16.01
N GLY A 468 2.88 26.84 -16.62
CA GLY A 468 2.09 28.04 -16.93
C GLY A 468 1.71 28.76 -15.64
N GLY A 469 1.26 30.01 -15.72
CA GLY A 469 0.82 30.76 -14.53
C GLY A 469 -0.27 30.08 -13.69
N ALA A 470 -0.91 29.04 -14.25
CA ALA A 470 -1.91 28.20 -13.58
C ALA A 470 -1.36 26.83 -13.13
N GLY A 471 -0.10 26.49 -13.38
CA GLY A 471 0.47 25.17 -13.06
C GLY A 471 0.64 24.23 -14.27
N VAL A 472 0.72 22.93 -14.00
CA VAL A 472 0.90 21.86 -14.99
C VAL A 472 -0.43 21.14 -15.22
N HIS A 473 -0.96 21.20 -16.45
CA HIS A 473 -2.18 20.46 -16.78
C HIS A 473 -1.88 18.97 -16.98
N LEU A 474 -2.63 18.11 -16.29
CA LEU A 474 -2.47 16.64 -16.30
C LEU A 474 -3.77 15.95 -16.71
N THR A 475 -3.63 14.85 -17.42
CA THR A 475 -4.71 13.88 -17.65
C THR A 475 -4.22 12.51 -17.20
N LEU A 476 -4.86 11.95 -16.17
CA LEU A 476 -4.54 10.63 -15.66
C LEU A 476 -5.71 9.66 -15.88
N HIS A 477 -5.42 8.55 -16.52
CA HIS A 477 -6.36 7.43 -16.66
C HIS A 477 -6.58 6.73 -15.31
N PRO A 478 -7.59 5.85 -15.20
CA PRO A 478 -7.81 5.07 -13.99
C PRO A 478 -6.54 4.35 -13.53
N TYR A 479 -6.22 4.47 -12.23
CA TYR A 479 -5.03 3.84 -11.61
C TYR A 479 -3.70 4.18 -12.30
N GLN A 480 -3.61 5.32 -12.96
CA GLN A 480 -2.37 5.81 -13.56
C GLN A 480 -1.60 6.71 -12.60
N GLY A 481 -0.29 6.48 -12.52
CA GLY A 481 0.66 7.37 -11.85
C GLY A 481 1.60 8.03 -12.85
N THR A 482 1.96 9.27 -12.58
CA THR A 482 3.02 10.03 -13.29
C THR A 482 3.93 10.71 -12.29
N VAL A 483 5.13 11.09 -12.71
CA VAL A 483 6.08 11.82 -11.86
C VAL A 483 6.38 13.17 -12.48
N LEU A 484 6.20 14.24 -11.71
CA LEU A 484 6.66 15.57 -12.08
C LEU A 484 7.98 15.86 -11.36
N VAL A 485 9.01 16.18 -12.12
CA VAL A 485 10.32 16.59 -11.62
C VAL A 485 10.47 18.07 -11.92
N ILE A 486 10.52 18.91 -10.87
CA ILE A 486 10.63 20.36 -10.98
C ILE A 486 12.07 20.76 -10.68
N THR A 487 12.71 21.47 -11.62
CA THR A 487 14.12 21.87 -11.52
C THR A 487 14.32 23.36 -11.80
N SER A 488 15.48 23.90 -11.42
CA SER A 488 15.88 25.27 -11.77
C SER A 488 16.59 25.35 -13.14
N ARG A 489 16.73 24.25 -13.85
CA ARG A 489 17.48 24.18 -15.11
C ARG A 489 16.66 24.78 -16.25
N ASP A 490 17.29 25.66 -17.06
CA ASP A 490 16.70 26.21 -18.27
C ASP A 490 16.64 25.20 -19.42
N ALA A 491 15.65 25.38 -20.31
CA ALA A 491 15.30 24.54 -21.45
C ALA A 491 16.45 24.15 -22.41
N GLU A 492 17.55 24.87 -22.41
CA GLU A 492 18.63 24.66 -23.39
C GLU A 492 19.41 23.36 -23.21
N GLN A 493 19.23 22.66 -22.07
CA GLN A 493 19.93 21.38 -21.76
C GLN A 493 19.07 20.13 -21.88
N SER A 494 17.75 20.26 -21.99
CA SER A 494 16.83 19.14 -22.18
C SER A 494 16.54 18.97 -23.66
N GLY A 495 17.14 17.95 -24.30
CA GLY A 495 16.87 17.63 -25.70
C GLY A 495 15.46 17.09 -26.01
N ALA A 496 14.54 17.18 -25.05
CA ALA A 496 13.13 16.85 -25.21
C ALA A 496 12.36 18.12 -25.67
N GLY A 497 12.15 18.22 -26.96
CA GLY A 497 11.18 19.18 -27.50
C GLY A 497 9.76 18.86 -27.01
N PRO A 498 8.83 19.83 -27.04
CA PRO A 498 7.45 19.58 -26.67
C PRO A 498 6.90 18.41 -27.51
N CYS A 499 6.66 17.27 -26.89
CA CYS A 499 5.99 16.15 -27.53
C CYS A 499 4.48 16.43 -27.53
N GLY A 500 4.08 17.44 -28.26
CA GLY A 500 2.70 17.66 -28.66
C GLY A 500 2.45 16.86 -29.92
N ASP A 501 1.65 15.83 -29.84
CA ASP A 501 1.15 15.05 -30.98
C ASP A 501 0.15 15.96 -31.76
N HIS A 502 0.67 16.93 -32.52
CA HIS A 502 -0.12 17.89 -33.30
C HIS A 502 -0.34 17.42 -34.75
N GLY A 503 -0.08 16.14 -35.05
CA GLY A 503 -0.34 15.55 -36.37
C GLY A 503 -1.83 15.25 -36.57
N ALA A 504 -2.26 15.25 -37.83
CA ALA A 504 -3.58 14.72 -38.17
C ALA A 504 -3.69 13.25 -37.78
N GLN A 505 -4.77 12.88 -37.10
CA GLN A 505 -5.02 11.52 -36.67
C GLN A 505 -5.99 10.81 -37.64
N ARG A 506 -5.64 9.62 -38.11
CA ARG A 506 -6.50 8.70 -38.83
C ARG A 506 -6.78 7.47 -37.93
N ARG A 507 -8.04 7.06 -37.87
CA ARG A 507 -8.47 5.90 -37.08
C ARG A 507 -8.91 4.78 -38.00
N VAL A 508 -8.43 3.56 -37.77
CA VAL A 508 -8.83 2.34 -38.50
C VAL A 508 -9.36 1.35 -37.49
N VAL A 509 -10.67 1.12 -37.52
CA VAL A 509 -11.35 0.20 -36.58
C VAL A 509 -11.14 -1.22 -37.05
N LEU A 510 -10.61 -2.08 -36.19
CA LEU A 510 -10.33 -3.50 -36.49
C LEU A 510 -11.53 -4.37 -36.07
N ARG A 511 -12.65 -4.26 -36.76
CA ARG A 511 -13.89 -4.95 -36.36
C ARG A 511 -13.98 -6.39 -36.90
N ASP A 512 -13.60 -6.62 -38.11
CA ASP A 512 -13.93 -7.83 -38.88
C ASP A 512 -12.67 -8.65 -39.22
N GLY A 513 -12.88 -9.90 -39.66
CA GLY A 513 -11.81 -10.77 -40.14
C GLY A 513 -10.90 -11.34 -39.02
N TRP A 514 -11.41 -11.42 -37.84
CA TRP A 514 -10.66 -11.99 -36.73
C TRP A 514 -10.78 -13.51 -36.67
N GLN A 515 -9.65 -14.17 -36.55
CA GLN A 515 -9.52 -15.59 -36.23
C GLN A 515 -8.95 -15.76 -34.83
N LEU A 516 -9.48 -16.71 -34.07
CA LEU A 516 -9.10 -17.02 -32.69
C LEU A 516 -8.54 -18.42 -32.62
N ARG A 517 -7.37 -18.57 -32.00
CA ARG A 517 -6.73 -19.83 -31.64
C ARG A 517 -6.45 -19.89 -30.17
N PHE A 518 -7.03 -20.87 -29.48
CA PHE A 518 -6.66 -21.18 -28.07
C PHE A 518 -5.35 -21.96 -28.04
N ALA A 519 -4.55 -21.75 -26.98
CA ALA A 519 -3.25 -22.40 -26.84
C ALA A 519 -3.32 -23.94 -26.74
N ASP A 520 -4.48 -24.49 -26.37
CA ASP A 520 -4.78 -25.92 -26.25
C ASP A 520 -5.40 -26.52 -27.50
N ARG A 521 -5.53 -25.78 -28.61
CA ARG A 521 -6.13 -26.22 -29.88
C ARG A 521 -5.30 -25.80 -31.08
N ASP A 522 -5.26 -26.65 -32.08
CA ASP A 522 -4.54 -26.40 -33.36
C ASP A 522 -5.41 -25.74 -34.45
N SER A 523 -6.70 -25.53 -34.18
CA SER A 523 -7.62 -24.97 -35.18
C SER A 523 -7.98 -23.53 -34.87
N ASP A 524 -8.05 -22.72 -35.92
CA ASP A 524 -8.59 -21.36 -35.86
C ASP A 524 -10.12 -21.39 -35.98
N ILE A 525 -10.79 -20.46 -35.29
CA ILE A 525 -12.23 -20.21 -35.40
C ILE A 525 -12.46 -18.74 -35.76
N ASP A 526 -13.42 -18.47 -36.63
CA ASP A 526 -13.81 -17.11 -36.96
C ASP A 526 -14.60 -16.51 -35.81
N VAL A 527 -14.25 -15.29 -35.39
CA VAL A 527 -14.91 -14.57 -34.28
C VAL A 527 -15.27 -13.15 -34.68
N VAL A 528 -16.32 -12.62 -34.05
CA VAL A 528 -16.75 -11.23 -34.17
C VAL A 528 -16.46 -10.51 -32.84
N LEU A 529 -15.86 -9.31 -32.90
CA LEU A 529 -15.58 -8.50 -31.73
C LEU A 529 -16.73 -7.56 -31.35
N PRO A 530 -16.96 -7.31 -30.06
CA PRO A 530 -16.26 -7.87 -28.90
C PRO A 530 -16.53 -9.35 -28.70
N HIS A 531 -15.55 -10.09 -28.18
CA HIS A 531 -15.65 -11.53 -27.98
C HIS A 531 -15.21 -11.93 -26.56
N ARG A 532 -16.02 -12.74 -25.91
CA ARG A 532 -15.77 -13.30 -24.58
C ARG A 532 -15.60 -14.80 -24.68
N TRP A 533 -14.59 -15.36 -23.98
CA TRP A 533 -14.40 -16.81 -23.96
C TRP A 533 -15.56 -17.52 -23.25
N GLU A 534 -16.10 -16.90 -22.22
CA GLU A 534 -17.17 -17.42 -21.37
C GLU A 534 -18.53 -17.51 -22.11
N ASP A 535 -18.66 -16.91 -23.31
CA ASP A 535 -19.85 -17.07 -24.14
C ASP A 535 -19.92 -18.48 -24.79
N ASP A 536 -18.78 -19.20 -24.85
CA ASP A 536 -18.70 -20.61 -25.18
C ASP A 536 -18.72 -21.48 -23.93
N PRO A 537 -19.77 -22.33 -23.72
CA PRO A 537 -19.84 -23.20 -22.51
C PRO A 537 -18.64 -24.13 -22.33
N GLU A 538 -17.94 -24.53 -23.44
CA GLU A 538 -16.73 -25.33 -23.36
C GLU A 538 -15.52 -24.53 -22.85
N ARG A 539 -15.62 -23.22 -22.73
CA ARG A 539 -14.55 -22.28 -22.35
C ARG A 539 -14.76 -21.58 -21.02
N LEU A 540 -15.84 -21.88 -20.31
CA LEU A 540 -16.13 -21.30 -18.97
C LEU A 540 -14.96 -21.48 -17.99
N ALA A 541 -14.34 -22.66 -18.01
CA ALA A 541 -13.19 -22.98 -17.14
C ALA A 541 -11.84 -22.69 -17.81
N CYS A 542 -11.81 -21.98 -18.93
CA CYS A 542 -10.56 -21.76 -19.65
C CYS A 542 -9.65 -20.78 -18.89
N SER A 543 -8.47 -21.26 -18.49
CA SER A 543 -7.38 -20.44 -17.98
C SER A 543 -6.16 -20.64 -18.85
N GLY A 544 -5.56 -19.55 -19.32
CA GLY A 544 -4.43 -19.65 -20.23
C GLY A 544 -4.33 -18.47 -21.20
N SER A 545 -4.02 -18.77 -22.45
CA SER A 545 -3.90 -17.76 -23.49
C SER A 545 -4.63 -18.16 -24.76
N ALA A 546 -5.09 -17.14 -25.51
CA ALA A 546 -5.59 -17.32 -26.87
C ALA A 546 -5.11 -16.18 -27.76
N THR A 547 -4.82 -16.49 -29.01
CA THR A 547 -4.31 -15.56 -30.01
C THR A 547 -5.44 -15.17 -30.96
N TYR A 548 -5.74 -13.89 -31.04
CA TYR A 548 -6.59 -13.27 -32.02
C TYR A 548 -5.72 -12.78 -33.18
N SER A 549 -6.04 -13.08 -34.42
CA SER A 549 -5.29 -12.60 -35.58
C SER A 549 -6.22 -12.02 -36.65
N THR A 550 -5.78 -10.92 -37.26
CA THR A 550 -6.47 -10.30 -38.40
C THR A 550 -5.45 -9.66 -39.35
N THR A 551 -5.90 -9.28 -40.55
CA THR A 551 -5.09 -8.53 -41.52
C THR A 551 -5.72 -7.19 -41.80
N VAL A 552 -4.91 -6.12 -41.76
CA VAL A 552 -5.32 -4.74 -42.07
C VAL A 552 -4.43 -4.15 -43.16
N ASP A 553 -5.03 -3.48 -44.11
CA ASP A 553 -4.30 -2.79 -45.18
C ASP A 553 -4.08 -1.32 -44.84
N LEU A 554 -2.82 -0.88 -44.88
CA LEU A 554 -2.39 0.49 -44.56
C LEU A 554 -1.59 1.10 -45.72
N PRO A 555 -2.20 1.30 -46.91
CA PRO A 555 -1.48 1.66 -48.15
C PRO A 555 -0.78 3.02 -48.07
N ASP A 556 -1.33 3.97 -47.29
CA ASP A 556 -0.84 5.36 -47.19
C ASP A 556 0.08 5.61 -45.98
N LEU A 557 0.57 4.52 -45.30
CA LEU A 557 1.44 4.64 -44.14
C LEU A 557 2.82 5.17 -44.53
N ARG A 558 3.32 6.15 -43.80
CA ARG A 558 4.67 6.71 -43.94
C ARG A 558 5.60 6.19 -42.85
N PRO A 559 6.92 6.07 -43.12
CA PRO A 559 7.87 5.63 -42.13
C PRO A 559 7.98 6.54 -40.88
N SER A 560 7.53 7.79 -41.00
CA SER A 560 7.52 8.78 -39.91
C SER A 560 6.22 8.77 -39.10
N ASP A 561 5.20 8.04 -39.54
CA ASP A 561 3.91 8.01 -38.87
C ASP A 561 4.02 7.15 -37.59
N ARG A 562 3.40 7.66 -36.52
CA ARG A 562 3.25 6.87 -35.28
C ARG A 562 1.95 6.10 -35.34
N VAL A 563 2.02 4.81 -35.08
CA VAL A 563 0.86 3.93 -35.05
C VAL A 563 0.71 3.28 -33.68
N VAL A 564 -0.46 3.43 -33.09
CA VAL A 564 -0.77 2.76 -31.82
C VAL A 564 -2.03 1.89 -31.98
N ILE A 565 -2.09 0.77 -31.28
CA ILE A 565 -3.32 0.03 -31.04
C ILE A 565 -3.96 0.59 -29.79
N ASP A 566 -5.17 1.11 -29.92
CA ASP A 566 -6.05 1.50 -28.83
C ASP A 566 -7.07 0.37 -28.65
N PHE A 567 -6.95 -0.39 -27.55
CA PHE A 567 -7.85 -1.51 -27.24
C PHE A 567 -9.21 -1.05 -26.71
N GLY A 568 -9.34 0.22 -26.33
CA GLY A 568 -10.55 0.82 -25.82
C GLY A 568 -10.41 1.35 -24.38
N ALA A 569 -11.48 1.98 -23.92
CA ALA A 569 -11.56 2.52 -22.58
C ALA A 569 -11.79 1.41 -21.54
N ALA A 570 -11.40 1.69 -20.30
CA ALA A 570 -11.75 0.90 -19.13
C ALA A 570 -12.76 1.71 -18.30
N PRO A 571 -14.07 1.61 -18.56
CA PRO A 571 -15.09 2.34 -17.81
C PRO A 571 -15.13 1.88 -16.35
N ALA A 572 -15.51 2.81 -15.47
CA ALA A 572 -15.75 2.49 -14.06
C ALA A 572 -16.85 1.41 -13.97
N ARG A 573 -16.62 0.41 -13.14
CA ARG A 573 -17.60 -0.64 -12.86
C ARG A 573 -18.81 -0.02 -12.14
N GLY A 574 -20.02 -0.28 -12.66
CA GLY A 574 -21.25 0.24 -12.04
C GLY A 574 -21.44 -0.32 -10.63
N TYR A 575 -22.05 0.46 -9.75
CA TYR A 575 -22.43 0.10 -8.38
C TYR A 575 -23.46 -1.07 -8.34
N GLY A 576 -23.11 -2.22 -8.86
CA GLY A 576 -23.97 -3.39 -8.88
C GLY A 576 -23.28 -4.67 -8.41
N HIS A 577 -21.97 -4.61 -8.27
CA HIS A 577 -21.15 -5.70 -7.74
C HIS A 577 -20.50 -5.27 -6.43
N ALA A 578 -21.31 -4.75 -5.49
CA ALA A 578 -20.90 -4.75 -4.10
C ALA A 578 -20.48 -6.20 -3.78
N ASP A 579 -19.26 -6.38 -3.34
CA ASP A 579 -18.80 -7.66 -2.81
C ASP A 579 -19.91 -8.18 -1.85
N PRO A 580 -20.62 -9.29 -2.21
CA PRO A 580 -21.78 -9.72 -1.44
C PRO A 580 -21.45 -10.14 -0.02
N GLY A 581 -20.21 -9.97 0.36
CA GLY A 581 -19.74 -10.37 1.67
C GLY A 581 -19.08 -9.28 2.46
N GLY A 582 -19.66 -8.13 2.74
CA GLY A 582 -19.11 -7.03 3.57
C GLY A 582 -18.29 -7.36 4.81
N ILE A 583 -17.96 -8.62 5.03
CA ILE A 583 -17.03 -9.20 6.00
C ILE A 583 -15.67 -9.55 5.36
N ARG A 584 -15.56 -9.52 4.02
CA ARG A 584 -14.39 -10.03 3.27
C ARG A 584 -13.52 -8.93 2.68
N GLY A 585 -13.60 -7.73 3.24
CA GLY A 585 -13.12 -6.47 2.70
C GLY A 585 -11.62 -6.22 2.72
N HIS A 586 -10.77 -7.22 2.61
CA HIS A 586 -9.32 -7.02 2.64
C HIS A 586 -8.61 -7.52 1.37
N SER A 587 -9.28 -7.39 0.22
CA SER A 587 -8.67 -7.67 -1.08
C SER A 587 -8.83 -6.46 -1.96
N TYR A 588 -7.72 -5.93 -2.46
CA TYR A 588 -7.78 -4.81 -3.39
C TYR A 588 -8.34 -5.25 -4.74
N ARG A 589 -9.26 -4.46 -5.29
CA ARG A 589 -9.80 -4.66 -6.63
C ARG A 589 -9.92 -3.33 -7.35
N ALA A 590 -9.38 -3.26 -8.55
CA ALA A 590 -9.58 -2.12 -9.42
C ALA A 590 -11.02 -2.12 -9.96
N GLU A 591 -11.74 -1.02 -9.72
CA GLU A 591 -13.17 -0.87 -10.02
C GLU A 591 -13.41 -0.42 -11.49
N VAL A 592 -12.82 -1.13 -12.44
CA VAL A 592 -12.99 -0.88 -13.88
C VAL A 592 -13.27 -2.17 -14.65
N ASP A 593 -13.94 -2.04 -15.80
CA ASP A 593 -14.12 -3.11 -16.75
C ASP A 593 -13.07 -2.95 -17.88
N PRO A 594 -12.02 -3.79 -17.92
CA PRO A 594 -10.97 -3.66 -18.92
C PRO A 594 -11.45 -4.08 -20.31
N PRO A 595 -10.91 -3.48 -21.40
CA PRO A 595 -11.27 -3.82 -22.77
C PRO A 595 -10.66 -5.14 -23.27
N VAL A 596 -9.74 -5.71 -22.48
CA VAL A 596 -9.07 -6.99 -22.74
C VAL A 596 -9.19 -7.85 -21.50
N GLY A 597 -9.04 -9.16 -21.60
CA GLY A 597 -9.07 -10.08 -20.47
C GLY A 597 -8.23 -9.54 -19.29
N VAL A 598 -7.11 -10.15 -18.90
CA VAL A 598 -6.25 -9.56 -17.87
C VAL A 598 -5.10 -8.77 -18.46
N MET A 599 -4.53 -9.28 -19.55
CA MET A 599 -3.48 -8.60 -20.32
C MET A 599 -3.58 -8.94 -21.81
N ALA A 600 -3.02 -8.07 -22.63
CA ALA A 600 -2.87 -8.30 -24.08
C ALA A 600 -1.41 -8.04 -24.50
N GLU A 601 -0.83 -8.98 -25.26
CA GLU A 601 0.42 -8.80 -26.00
C GLU A 601 0.07 -8.55 -27.46
N ALA A 602 0.80 -7.68 -28.17
CA ALA A 602 0.58 -7.46 -29.58
C ALA A 602 1.83 -7.76 -30.40
N ARG A 603 1.62 -8.44 -31.53
CA ARG A 603 2.62 -8.62 -32.58
C ARG A 603 2.07 -8.10 -33.90
N VAL A 604 2.90 -7.43 -34.66
CA VAL A 604 2.54 -6.97 -36.00
C VAL A 604 3.64 -7.42 -36.96
N ASN A 605 3.26 -8.19 -38.00
CA ASN A 605 4.18 -8.78 -38.96
C ASN A 605 5.36 -9.53 -38.23
N ASP A 606 5.01 -10.37 -37.26
CA ASP A 606 5.93 -11.14 -36.39
C ASP A 606 6.85 -10.29 -35.48
N VAL A 607 6.73 -8.96 -35.50
CA VAL A 607 7.45 -8.07 -34.59
C VAL A 607 6.71 -7.96 -33.28
N ASP A 608 7.32 -8.38 -32.19
CA ASP A 608 6.78 -8.19 -30.83
C ASP A 608 6.68 -6.69 -30.53
N CYS A 609 5.51 -6.16 -30.27
CA CYS A 609 5.26 -4.75 -29.97
C CYS A 609 5.13 -4.46 -28.47
N GLY A 610 5.09 -5.49 -27.64
CA GLY A 610 4.96 -5.37 -26.19
C GLY A 610 3.58 -5.75 -25.68
N MET A 611 3.23 -5.27 -24.47
CA MET A 611 2.02 -5.68 -23.78
C MET A 611 1.35 -4.52 -23.03
N VAL A 612 0.03 -4.68 -22.80
CA VAL A 612 -0.79 -3.82 -21.93
C VAL A 612 -1.51 -4.66 -20.89
N TRP A 613 -1.60 -4.15 -19.66
CA TRP A 613 -2.23 -4.83 -18.51
C TRP A 613 -2.88 -3.84 -17.53
N ALA A 614 -2.86 -2.55 -17.84
CA ALA A 614 -3.46 -1.47 -17.06
C ALA A 614 -3.83 -0.29 -17.99
N PRO A 615 -4.78 0.56 -17.61
CA PRO A 615 -5.07 1.80 -18.32
C PRO A 615 -3.86 2.76 -18.42
N PRO A 616 -3.73 3.49 -19.56
CA PRO A 616 -4.50 3.35 -20.77
C PRO A 616 -4.12 2.09 -21.56
N TYR A 617 -5.12 1.39 -22.09
CA TYR A 617 -4.88 0.19 -22.88
C TYR A 617 -4.47 0.54 -24.31
N VAL A 618 -3.32 1.20 -24.44
CA VAL A 618 -2.77 1.69 -25.71
C VAL A 618 -1.33 1.19 -25.87
N LEU A 619 -1.01 0.65 -27.05
CA LEU A 619 0.30 0.08 -27.33
C LEU A 619 0.88 0.63 -28.63
N ASP A 620 2.12 1.11 -28.59
CA ASP A 620 2.84 1.60 -29.77
C ASP A 620 3.32 0.42 -30.63
N VAL A 621 2.82 0.34 -31.84
CA VAL A 621 3.12 -0.72 -32.81
C VAL A 621 3.89 -0.19 -34.02
N SER A 622 4.35 1.04 -33.99
CA SER A 622 5.02 1.72 -35.12
C SER A 622 6.16 0.90 -35.72
N ARG A 623 6.88 0.14 -34.89
CA ARG A 623 8.04 -0.65 -35.33
C ARG A 623 7.67 -1.92 -36.13
N GLY A 624 6.41 -2.37 -36.03
CA GLY A 624 5.94 -3.59 -36.68
C GLY A 624 5.14 -3.33 -37.95
N VAL A 625 4.60 -2.12 -38.12
CA VAL A 625 3.74 -1.80 -39.25
C VAL A 625 4.54 -1.42 -40.49
N VAL A 626 4.00 -1.78 -41.67
CA VAL A 626 4.54 -1.44 -43.01
C VAL A 626 3.43 -0.90 -43.88
N PRO A 627 3.75 -0.14 -44.96
CA PRO A 627 2.74 0.20 -46.01
C PRO A 627 2.17 -1.05 -46.62
N GLY A 628 0.85 -1.09 -46.86
CA GLY A 628 0.12 -2.23 -47.42
C GLY A 628 -0.43 -3.18 -46.34
N PRO A 629 -0.55 -4.48 -46.67
CA PRO A 629 -1.14 -5.47 -45.73
C PRO A 629 -0.25 -5.71 -44.50
N ASN A 630 -0.87 -5.71 -43.33
CA ASN A 630 -0.24 -5.98 -42.03
C ASN A 630 -1.02 -7.07 -41.32
N ARG A 631 -0.33 -8.11 -40.86
CA ARG A 631 -0.89 -9.12 -39.97
C ARG A 631 -0.77 -8.62 -38.51
N VAL A 632 -1.91 -8.51 -37.85
CA VAL A 632 -1.98 -8.09 -36.42
C VAL A 632 -2.38 -9.30 -35.60
N GLU A 633 -1.59 -9.62 -34.58
CA GLU A 633 -1.87 -10.66 -33.61
C GLU A 633 -1.97 -10.06 -32.22
N VAL A 634 -3.02 -10.44 -31.48
CA VAL A 634 -3.25 -10.04 -30.09
C VAL A 634 -3.38 -11.29 -29.24
N ILE A 635 -2.45 -11.50 -28.34
CA ILE A 635 -2.44 -12.63 -27.40
C ILE A 635 -3.07 -12.15 -26.10
N ILE A 636 -4.24 -12.69 -25.79
CA ILE A 636 -4.95 -12.41 -24.53
C ILE A 636 -4.59 -13.49 -23.51
N ARG A 637 -4.37 -13.07 -22.27
CA ARG A 637 -4.19 -13.96 -21.12
C ARG A 637 -5.13 -13.55 -19.99
N ASN A 638 -5.62 -14.55 -19.27
CA ASN A 638 -6.51 -14.36 -18.11
C ASN A 638 -5.85 -14.79 -16.79
N THR A 639 -6.64 -15.18 -15.79
CA THR A 639 -6.19 -15.70 -14.49
C THR A 639 -6.43 -17.20 -14.38
N LEU A 640 -5.70 -17.85 -13.50
CA LEU A 640 -5.95 -19.26 -13.13
C LEU A 640 -7.28 -19.43 -12.38
N ALA A 641 -7.83 -18.36 -11.81
CA ALA A 641 -9.11 -18.36 -11.12
C ALA A 641 -10.26 -18.89 -11.98
N ASN A 642 -10.23 -18.69 -13.33
CA ASN A 642 -11.27 -19.19 -14.22
C ASN A 642 -11.34 -20.74 -14.22
N ALA A 643 -10.20 -21.41 -14.28
CA ALA A 643 -10.16 -22.88 -14.18
C ALA A 643 -10.60 -23.33 -12.77
N ILE A 644 -10.09 -22.68 -11.73
CA ILE A 644 -10.38 -23.06 -10.33
C ILE A 644 -11.87 -22.89 -9.99
N ALA A 645 -12.49 -21.82 -10.48
CA ALA A 645 -13.92 -21.55 -10.22
C ALA A 645 -14.86 -22.63 -10.78
N HIS A 646 -14.42 -23.35 -11.80
CA HIS A 646 -15.20 -24.38 -12.47
C HIS A 646 -14.66 -25.81 -12.24
N ASP A 647 -13.48 -25.92 -11.61
CA ASP A 647 -12.87 -27.22 -11.31
C ASP A 647 -13.08 -27.55 -9.82
N GLN A 648 -13.70 -28.69 -9.55
CA GLN A 648 -13.98 -29.16 -8.18
C GLN A 648 -12.72 -29.62 -7.42
N GLN A 649 -11.51 -29.38 -7.93
CA GLN A 649 -10.25 -29.80 -7.28
C GLN A 649 -9.93 -28.99 -6.02
N LEU A 650 -10.42 -27.77 -5.88
CA LEU A 650 -10.13 -26.92 -4.71
C LEU A 650 -10.74 -27.47 -3.43
N GLU A 651 -11.98 -27.99 -3.49
CA GLU A 651 -12.67 -28.51 -2.32
C GLU A 651 -11.93 -29.68 -1.65
N PRO A 652 -11.45 -30.72 -2.37
CA PRO A 652 -10.63 -31.77 -1.78
C PRO A 652 -9.32 -31.25 -1.18
N MET A 653 -8.67 -30.23 -1.77
CA MET A 653 -7.44 -29.64 -1.25
C MET A 653 -7.69 -28.89 0.06
N VAL A 654 -8.78 -28.13 0.16
CA VAL A 654 -9.19 -27.43 1.38
C VAL A 654 -9.51 -28.44 2.49
N ALA A 655 -10.29 -29.48 2.16
CA ALA A 655 -10.64 -30.55 3.11
C ALA A 655 -9.40 -31.30 3.63
N GLU A 656 -8.44 -31.61 2.76
CA GLU A 656 -7.17 -32.23 3.15
C GLU A 656 -6.32 -31.32 4.04
N SER A 657 -6.27 -30.03 3.74
CA SER A 657 -5.58 -29.05 4.57
C SER A 657 -6.22 -28.92 5.96
N GLU A 658 -7.56 -28.90 6.04
CA GLU A 658 -8.27 -28.88 7.32
C GLU A 658 -8.03 -30.19 8.11
N ARG A 659 -8.03 -31.30 7.43
CA ARG A 659 -7.76 -32.63 8.06
C ARG A 659 -6.36 -32.71 8.66
N ARG A 660 -5.33 -32.19 7.95
CA ARG A 660 -3.92 -32.23 8.40
C ARG A 660 -3.62 -31.23 9.49
N TYR A 661 -4.13 -30.01 9.33
CA TYR A 661 -3.68 -28.84 10.09
C TYR A 661 -4.77 -28.24 10.98
N GLY A 662 -6.00 -28.75 10.89
CA GLY A 662 -7.14 -28.35 11.72
C GLY A 662 -7.82 -27.08 11.25
N ARG A 663 -8.83 -26.64 12.03
CA ARG A 663 -9.73 -25.53 11.71
C ARG A 663 -9.02 -24.19 11.44
N ARG A 664 -7.78 -24.02 11.84
CA ARG A 664 -6.98 -22.82 11.56
C ARG A 664 -6.80 -22.53 10.07
N PHE A 665 -7.05 -23.53 9.20
CA PHE A 665 -7.03 -23.39 7.75
C PHE A 665 -8.41 -23.19 7.12
N ARG A 666 -9.47 -23.06 7.91
CA ARG A 666 -10.84 -22.79 7.42
C ARG A 666 -10.99 -21.52 6.58
N MET A 667 -10.09 -20.56 6.73
CA MET A 667 -10.13 -19.36 5.90
C MET A 667 -9.99 -19.67 4.41
N GLN A 668 -9.48 -20.84 4.06
CA GLN A 668 -9.44 -21.33 2.68
C GLN A 668 -10.83 -21.76 2.15
N GLU A 669 -11.83 -21.94 3.02
CA GLU A 669 -13.22 -22.10 2.58
C GLU A 669 -13.72 -20.89 1.77
N LEU A 670 -13.11 -19.73 1.98
CA LEU A 670 -13.43 -18.53 1.23
C LEU A 670 -12.96 -18.61 -0.23
N ASP A 671 -11.95 -19.43 -0.50
CA ASP A 671 -11.50 -19.73 -1.85
C ASP A 671 -12.52 -20.60 -2.62
N LEU A 672 -13.45 -21.25 -1.91
CA LEU A 672 -14.55 -22.01 -2.53
C LEU A 672 -15.60 -21.09 -3.19
N ALA A 673 -15.65 -19.81 -2.83
CA ALA A 673 -16.52 -18.81 -3.43
C ALA A 673 -15.84 -18.08 -4.60
N MET A 674 -15.05 -18.80 -5.40
CA MET A 674 -14.24 -18.21 -6.46
C MET A 674 -15.07 -17.60 -7.58
N GLU A 675 -14.68 -16.40 -7.99
CA GLU A 675 -15.12 -15.76 -9.22
C GLU A 675 -14.00 -15.81 -10.25
N GLY A 676 -14.33 -16.22 -11.47
CA GLY A 676 -13.46 -16.03 -12.62
C GLY A 676 -13.36 -14.55 -13.02
N THR A 677 -12.40 -14.26 -13.88
CA THR A 677 -12.29 -12.95 -14.54
C THR A 677 -12.87 -13.07 -15.95
N GLN A 678 -13.39 -11.97 -16.49
CA GLN A 678 -13.79 -11.94 -17.89
C GLN A 678 -12.56 -12.10 -18.78
N SER A 679 -12.66 -12.97 -19.79
CA SER A 679 -11.58 -13.32 -20.72
C SER A 679 -11.94 -12.99 -22.14
N GLY A 680 -10.96 -12.62 -22.95
CA GLY A 680 -11.16 -12.34 -24.36
C GLY A 680 -10.78 -10.93 -24.79
N LEU A 681 -11.10 -10.59 -26.03
CA LEU A 681 -10.97 -9.24 -26.58
C LEU A 681 -12.32 -8.54 -26.43
N LEU A 682 -12.48 -7.83 -25.32
CA LEU A 682 -13.77 -7.37 -24.78
C LEU A 682 -14.25 -6.04 -25.40
N ALA A 683 -13.40 -5.42 -26.23
CA ALA A 683 -13.75 -4.25 -27.02
C ALA A 683 -13.17 -4.39 -28.44
N VAL A 684 -13.59 -3.53 -29.36
CA VAL A 684 -13.08 -3.50 -30.74
C VAL A 684 -11.84 -2.61 -30.80
N PRO A 685 -10.64 -3.15 -31.07
CA PRO A 685 -9.43 -2.35 -31.16
C PRO A 685 -9.45 -1.39 -32.36
N THR A 686 -8.74 -0.29 -32.20
CA THR A 686 -8.59 0.75 -33.22
C THR A 686 -7.11 1.06 -33.43
N LEU A 687 -6.62 1.05 -34.66
CA LEU A 687 -5.33 1.64 -34.97
C LEU A 687 -5.49 3.15 -35.07
N VAL A 688 -4.71 3.89 -34.31
CA VAL A 688 -4.62 5.34 -34.38
C VAL A 688 -3.29 5.70 -35.01
N ILE A 689 -3.34 6.28 -36.19
CA ILE A 689 -2.18 6.69 -36.98
C ILE A 689 -2.04 8.20 -36.87
N THR A 690 -0.93 8.66 -36.31
CA THR A 690 -0.61 10.09 -36.16
C THR A 690 0.47 10.45 -37.16
N THR A 691 0.15 11.35 -38.09
CA THR A 691 1.11 11.81 -39.09
C THR A 691 2.06 12.83 -38.46
N SER A 692 3.37 12.63 -38.58
CA SER A 692 4.35 13.62 -38.19
C SER A 692 4.17 14.88 -39.06
N GLY A 693 3.80 16.00 -38.46
CA GLY A 693 3.77 17.27 -39.15
C GLY A 693 5.18 17.60 -39.68
N SER A 694 5.33 17.64 -41.00
CA SER A 694 6.57 18.12 -41.63
C SER A 694 6.79 19.57 -41.23
N ARG A 695 7.73 19.85 -40.31
CA ARG A 695 8.30 21.20 -40.22
C ARG A 695 9.02 21.45 -41.54
N PRO A 696 8.66 22.47 -42.30
CA PRO A 696 9.45 22.87 -43.44
C PRO A 696 10.85 23.28 -42.92
N LEU A 697 11.87 22.57 -43.39
CA LEU A 697 13.25 23.00 -43.25
C LEU A 697 13.35 24.42 -43.84
N GLN A 698 13.34 25.44 -42.98
CA GLN A 698 13.79 26.75 -43.39
C GLN A 698 15.29 26.59 -43.74
N ARG A 699 15.60 26.41 -45.03
CA ARG A 699 16.93 26.66 -45.55
C ARG A 699 17.24 28.13 -45.29
N LYS A 700 18.13 28.40 -44.34
CA LYS A 700 18.81 29.70 -44.29
C LYS A 700 19.64 29.78 -45.56
N ALA A 701 19.29 30.79 -46.41
CA ALA A 701 20.10 31.25 -47.52
C ALA A 701 21.35 31.99 -46.99
#